data_2d0515e5ff93402f5f534b6559d29f0d
#
_entry.id   2d0515e5ff93402f5f534b6559d29f0d
#
_cell.length_a   1.000
_cell.length_b   1.000
_cell.length_c   1.000
_cell.angle_alpha   90.00
_cell.angle_beta   90.00
_cell.angle_gamma   90.00
#
_symmetry.space_group_name_H-M   'P 1'
#
loop_
_entity.id
_entity.type
_entity.pdbx_description
1 polymer ?
#
loop_
_entity_poly.entity_id
_entity_poly.type
_entity_poly.pdbx_seq_one_letter_code
_entity_poly.pdbx_strand_id
1 'polypeptide(L)'
;AMSFCLTRREPTTHPAARGGWGPADLCDPPHHEAAPIPPRAAEKVLSKNATSTSHQKRRARGEQPAASYNQTMSLFLAHADPAQSPLLDTLNPEQRAAVTLPAEHALILAGAGSGKTRVLTTRIAWLLQNGYVSPGGIMAVTFTNKAAKEMVTRLTSMLPINARGMWIGTFHGLCNRFLRAHFKMANLPQTFQILDTQDQLSAIKRLCKQYSIDDERFPPKQLQWFIAGCKEDGQRPQNVDVRDDDTRRKVEIYQLYEEQCQREGVVDFGELMLRSYELLRDNDPIREHYQRRFRHILIDEFQDTNRLQYAWIKMLAGQGADASPDTPAGAVLAVGDDDQSIYAFRGARVGNMADFVREFQVQHQIKLEQNYRSYSNILDSANALISHNGNRLGKNLRTEQGPGEPVRVYEAPSDFAEAQWMVDEMKQLIRDGFERKEIAVLYRSNAQSRVIETALFNTGMPYRVYGGLRFFERAEIKHALAYLRLLENPNDDTSFMRVVNFPARGIGARSVEQLQDIAKATGCSLHDAVSSLSGRAGTAIAGFVAKIDVLREQTGGMNLRDIISAVLEESGLLAHYRAEREGADRVENLEELVNAAESFVMQEGFGRDAAGLTQQAGMTKSLLSQSPASQGLDGDAPTEATADDAAFGDTGETLSPLAAFLTHAALEAGDNMAQAGQDAIQLMTVHSAKGLEFDGVFITGMEEGLFPHENSMTDRDGLEEERRLMYVAITRARKRLYLSHSQTRMLHGQTRYNLKSRFFEELPEECLKWLTPRHPVAMPGGLGSMGGASRGWSGASSGYAGQGFSADRYMASPSGRTEKEVVRKDEPAHGLKVKQKVFHAKFGEGTVLTLEGAGDDARAQINFPRHGTKWLALSVAKLTPVP
;
A
#
# COMPACT_ATOMS: atom_id res chain seq x y z
N ALA A 1 7.46 -29.51 42.24
CA ALA A 1 7.44 -30.84 42.74
C ALA A 1 6.15 -31.55 42.33
N MET A 2 6.32 -32.73 41.87
CA MET A 2 5.31 -33.73 41.47
C MET A 2 4.60 -33.42 40.12
N SER A 3 4.94 -33.99 39.01
CA SER A 3 5.22 -35.42 38.62
C SER A 3 3.98 -36.33 38.64
N PHE A 4 3.82 -36.97 37.50
CA PHE A 4 2.99 -38.14 37.14
C PHE A 4 1.92 -37.88 36.10
N CYS A 5 1.74 -38.64 35.06
CA CYS A 5 2.36 -39.76 34.38
C CYS A 5 1.41 -40.13 33.23
N LEU A 6 2.00 -40.52 32.14
CA LEU A 6 1.56 -41.30 31.00
C LEU A 6 0.33 -42.21 31.18
N THR A 7 -0.53 -42.30 30.16
CA THR A 7 -0.77 -43.63 29.51
C THR A 7 -1.37 -43.49 28.10
N ARG A 8 -0.69 -44.17 27.18
CA ARG A 8 -1.20 -44.57 25.83
C ARG A 8 -2.33 -45.60 25.97
N ARG A 9 -3.26 -45.64 25.00
CA ARG A 9 -3.79 -46.88 24.40
C ARG A 9 -4.56 -46.60 23.10
N GLU A 10 -4.10 -47.07 21.99
CA GLU A 10 -4.81 -47.59 20.82
C GLU A 10 -4.94 -49.10 20.96
N PRO A 11 -5.56 -49.85 20.02
CA PRO A 11 -6.86 -49.78 19.31
C PRO A 11 -7.63 -51.10 19.45
N THR A 12 -8.89 -51.24 19.00
CA THR A 12 -9.47 -52.51 18.48
C THR A 12 -10.83 -52.26 17.81
N THR A 13 -10.90 -52.53 16.51
CA THR A 13 -11.65 -53.61 15.79
C THR A 13 -13.18 -53.66 15.85
N HIS A 14 -13.73 -53.59 14.65
CA HIS A 14 -15.02 -54.06 14.09
C HIS A 14 -15.75 -55.24 14.80
N PRO A 15 -17.09 -55.55 14.51
CA PRO A 15 -17.67 -55.79 13.18
C PRO A 15 -19.18 -55.49 12.95
N ALA A 16 -19.53 -55.28 11.68
CA ALA A 16 -20.53 -55.88 10.79
C ALA A 16 -21.98 -56.23 11.22
N ALA A 17 -22.94 -55.84 10.43
CA ALA A 17 -23.96 -56.70 9.76
C ALA A 17 -25.04 -55.79 9.10
N ARG A 18 -25.24 -55.92 7.83
CA ARG A 18 -26.09 -56.76 6.94
C ARG A 18 -27.41 -56.13 6.57
N GLY A 19 -27.70 -56.15 5.27
CA GLY A 19 -28.94 -56.18 4.55
C GLY A 19 -28.98 -55.10 3.45
N GLY A 20 -28.92 -55.39 2.20
CA GLY A 20 -29.22 -56.51 1.35
C GLY A 20 -30.36 -56.10 0.44
N TRP A 21 -30.12 -56.03 -0.87
CA TRP A 21 -30.88 -56.49 -2.02
C TRP A 21 -30.44 -55.68 -3.28
N GLY A 22 -29.83 -56.39 -4.22
CA GLY A 22 -29.72 -56.06 -5.62
C GLY A 22 -30.72 -56.96 -6.39
N PRO A 23 -30.48 -57.33 -7.63
CA PRO A 23 -30.08 -56.60 -8.83
C PRO A 23 -31.06 -56.87 -10.02
N ALA A 24 -30.89 -56.29 -11.21
CA ALA A 24 -31.15 -56.80 -12.55
C ALA A 24 -30.79 -55.72 -13.57
N ASP A 25 -29.95 -55.99 -14.42
CA ASP A 25 -29.65 -56.80 -15.61
C ASP A 25 -29.80 -56.12 -16.93
N LEU A 26 -28.68 -56.12 -17.70
CA LEU A 26 -28.56 -56.34 -19.14
C LEU A 26 -28.95 -55.23 -20.11
N CYS A 27 -28.03 -54.67 -20.92
CA CYS A 27 -27.55 -55.23 -22.20
C CYS A 27 -26.64 -54.26 -22.95
N ASP A 28 -25.42 -54.66 -23.26
CA ASP A 28 -24.63 -54.28 -24.44
C ASP A 28 -24.87 -55.32 -25.55
N PRO A 29 -24.29 -55.20 -26.77
CA PRO A 29 -23.85 -54.17 -27.70
C PRO A 29 -24.47 -54.30 -29.12
N PRO A 30 -23.95 -54.00 -30.29
CA PRO A 30 -22.60 -54.07 -30.82
C PRO A 30 -22.16 -52.99 -31.84
N HIS A 31 -20.86 -53.01 -32.12
CA HIS A 31 -20.06 -52.45 -33.18
C HIS A 31 -20.63 -52.37 -34.58
N HIS A 32 -20.26 -51.32 -35.33
CA HIS A 32 -19.85 -51.42 -36.72
C HIS A 32 -18.82 -50.39 -37.13
N GLU A 33 -17.66 -50.93 -37.58
CA GLU A 33 -16.59 -50.27 -38.38
C GLU A 33 -17.08 -49.85 -39.74
N ALA A 34 -16.55 -48.77 -40.30
CA ALA A 34 -16.20 -48.67 -41.72
C ALA A 34 -15.25 -47.52 -42.00
N ALA A 35 -14.22 -47.83 -42.70
CA ALA A 35 -13.01 -47.06 -43.04
C ALA A 35 -13.20 -46.19 -44.28
N PRO A 36 -12.14 -45.50 -44.78
CA PRO A 36 -12.19 -44.16 -45.39
C PRO A 36 -12.11 -44.23 -46.96
N ILE A 37 -12.41 -43.12 -47.64
CA ILE A 37 -12.10 -42.93 -49.09
C ILE A 37 -11.60 -41.50 -49.34
N PRO A 38 -10.61 -41.30 -50.25
CA PRO A 38 -9.72 -40.18 -50.35
C PRO A 38 -10.07 -39.12 -51.43
N PRO A 39 -9.21 -38.11 -51.69
CA PRO A 39 -9.55 -36.85 -52.34
C PRO A 39 -9.46 -36.88 -53.87
N ARG A 40 -10.09 -35.94 -54.57
CA ARG A 40 -9.83 -35.64 -55.99
C ARG A 40 -9.64 -34.13 -56.19
N ALA A 41 -8.61 -33.91 -56.95
CA ALA A 41 -8.01 -32.70 -57.49
C ALA A 41 -8.71 -32.19 -58.76
N ALA A 42 -8.22 -31.04 -59.21
CA ALA A 42 -8.19 -30.48 -60.56
C ALA A 42 -9.45 -29.70 -61.01
N GLU A 43 -9.43 -28.62 -61.73
CA GLU A 43 -8.42 -27.96 -62.57
C GLU A 43 -8.98 -26.63 -63.04
N LYS A 44 -8.08 -25.68 -63.26
CA LYS A 44 -8.08 -24.53 -64.18
C LYS A 44 -9.25 -24.33 -65.17
N VAL A 45 -9.57 -23.06 -65.40
CA VAL A 45 -9.55 -22.46 -66.74
C VAL A 45 -9.41 -20.94 -66.72
N LEU A 46 -8.50 -20.42 -67.51
CA LEU A 46 -8.24 -19.03 -67.93
C LEU A 46 -9.27 -18.46 -68.89
N SER A 47 -9.47 -17.13 -68.93
CA SER A 47 -9.38 -16.24 -70.10
C SER A 47 -9.88 -14.83 -69.76
N LYS A 48 -9.08 -13.82 -69.95
CA LYS A 48 -8.70 -12.92 -71.03
C LYS A 48 -9.85 -12.09 -71.61
N ASN A 49 -9.63 -10.82 -71.55
CA ASN A 49 -9.69 -9.70 -72.47
C ASN A 49 -10.47 -8.48 -71.93
N ALA A 50 -9.92 -7.35 -71.78
CA ALA A 50 -9.30 -6.36 -72.61
C ALA A 50 -10.25 -5.25 -73.10
N THR A 51 -9.79 -3.98 -72.84
CA THR A 51 -10.06 -2.74 -73.56
C THR A 51 -11.45 -2.09 -73.39
N SER A 52 -11.61 -0.81 -73.21
CA SER A 52 -10.94 0.43 -73.59
C SER A 52 -11.65 1.68 -73.03
N THR A 53 -10.85 2.69 -72.77
CA THR A 53 -11.02 4.15 -72.94
C THR A 53 -12.39 4.84 -72.83
N SER A 54 -12.53 5.88 -71.99
CA SER A 54 -12.42 7.29 -72.40
C SER A 54 -12.96 8.27 -71.32
N HIS A 55 -12.19 9.29 -71.11
CA HIS A 55 -12.52 10.66 -70.67
C HIS A 55 -13.92 11.05 -70.12
N GLN A 56 -13.95 11.58 -68.88
CA GLN A 56 -14.31 13.03 -68.74
C GLN A 56 -14.04 13.56 -67.33
N LYS A 57 -13.42 14.72 -67.24
CA LYS A 57 -13.19 15.58 -66.07
C LYS A 57 -14.52 16.06 -65.53
N ARG A 58 -14.65 15.99 -64.12
CA ARG A 58 -15.31 17.05 -63.38
C ARG A 58 -14.81 17.10 -61.90
N ARG A 59 -14.55 18.30 -61.45
CA ARG A 59 -14.15 18.73 -60.11
C ARG A 59 -15.18 18.32 -59.04
N ALA A 60 -14.74 17.75 -57.90
CA ALA A 60 -15.39 17.95 -56.63
C ALA A 60 -14.38 17.81 -55.50
N ARG A 61 -14.59 18.64 -54.49
CA ARG A 61 -13.79 18.89 -53.30
C ARG A 61 -13.65 17.65 -52.43
N GLY A 62 -12.53 17.63 -51.68
CA GLY A 62 -12.04 16.62 -50.80
C GLY A 62 -12.97 16.17 -49.69
N GLU A 63 -12.96 14.90 -49.55
CA GLU A 63 -13.16 14.10 -48.32
C GLU A 63 -11.97 13.14 -48.23
N GLN A 64 -11.20 13.31 -47.18
CA GLN A 64 -10.17 12.31 -46.86
C GLN A 64 -10.83 11.15 -46.13
N PRO A 65 -10.65 9.92 -46.56
CA PRO A 65 -11.16 8.78 -45.80
C PRO A 65 -10.24 8.43 -44.62
N ALA A 66 -10.83 8.21 -43.46
CA ALA A 66 -10.23 7.62 -42.29
C ALA A 66 -9.86 6.14 -42.55
N ALA A 67 -8.81 5.89 -43.30
CA ALA A 67 -8.29 4.54 -43.55
C ALA A 67 -6.77 4.61 -43.73
N SER A 68 -6.03 4.76 -42.64
CA SER A 68 -4.58 4.58 -42.69
C SER A 68 -3.90 4.13 -41.38
N TYR A 69 -4.63 3.97 -40.27
CA TYR A 69 -3.95 3.51 -39.03
C TYR A 69 -3.57 2.03 -39.11
N ASN A 70 -4.40 1.18 -39.73
CA ASN A 70 -4.08 -0.24 -39.89
C ASN A 70 -3.09 -0.55 -41.02
N GLN A 71 -2.98 0.33 -42.02
CA GLN A 71 -1.99 0.14 -43.11
C GLN A 71 -0.58 0.59 -42.72
N THR A 72 -0.44 1.58 -41.87
CA THR A 72 0.87 2.02 -41.37
C THR A 72 1.45 1.02 -40.38
N MET A 73 0.63 0.38 -39.53
CA MET A 73 1.06 -0.74 -38.70
C MET A 73 1.48 -1.97 -39.50
N SER A 74 0.80 -2.27 -40.61
CA SER A 74 1.15 -3.42 -41.48
C SER A 74 2.46 -3.25 -42.24
N LEU A 75 2.90 -2.03 -42.48
CA LEU A 75 4.18 -1.75 -43.16
C LEU A 75 5.39 -1.79 -42.21
N PHE A 76 5.18 -1.62 -40.90
CA PHE A 76 6.24 -1.81 -39.89
C PHE A 76 6.42 -3.29 -39.47
N LEU A 77 5.50 -4.17 -39.81
CA LEU A 77 5.53 -5.63 -39.51
C LEU A 77 6.26 -6.48 -40.57
N ALA A 78 6.97 -5.89 -41.51
CA ALA A 78 7.74 -6.63 -42.48
C ALA A 78 9.01 -7.21 -41.84
N HIS A 79 8.90 -8.43 -41.31
CA HIS A 79 9.91 -9.48 -41.18
C HIS A 79 11.27 -9.09 -40.57
N ALA A 80 11.33 -8.43 -39.43
CA ALA A 80 12.49 -8.51 -38.58
C ALA A 80 12.34 -9.78 -37.72
N ASP A 81 13.37 -10.62 -37.69
CA ASP A 81 13.47 -11.74 -36.78
C ASP A 81 13.18 -11.27 -35.34
N PRO A 82 12.14 -11.80 -34.65
CA PRO A 82 11.82 -11.38 -33.28
C PRO A 82 13.01 -11.44 -32.33
N ALA A 83 13.98 -12.27 -32.59
CA ALA A 83 15.25 -12.42 -31.87
C ALA A 83 16.23 -11.24 -32.08
N GLN A 84 16.04 -10.41 -33.09
CA GLN A 84 16.91 -9.28 -33.46
C GLN A 84 16.27 -7.91 -33.17
N SER A 85 15.24 -7.87 -32.32
CA SER A 85 14.60 -6.61 -31.90
C SER A 85 15.59 -5.71 -31.13
N PRO A 86 15.74 -4.41 -31.47
CA PRO A 86 16.56 -3.46 -30.71
C PRO A 86 16.17 -3.33 -29.23
N LEU A 87 14.95 -3.72 -28.87
CA LEU A 87 14.51 -3.78 -27.47
C LEU A 87 15.33 -4.78 -26.65
N LEU A 88 15.96 -5.76 -27.27
CA LEU A 88 16.71 -6.83 -26.61
C LEU A 88 18.21 -6.52 -26.49
N ASP A 89 18.75 -5.54 -27.21
CA ASP A 89 20.21 -5.29 -27.31
C ASP A 89 20.85 -4.88 -25.99
N THR A 90 20.07 -4.26 -25.12
CA THR A 90 20.56 -3.74 -23.84
C THR A 90 20.26 -4.67 -22.66
N LEU A 91 19.71 -5.85 -22.90
CA LEU A 91 19.37 -6.82 -21.87
C LEU A 91 20.50 -7.82 -21.66
N ASN A 92 20.72 -8.21 -20.41
CA ASN A 92 21.58 -9.36 -20.11
C ASN A 92 20.92 -10.69 -20.55
N PRO A 93 21.63 -11.82 -20.58
CA PRO A 93 21.08 -13.08 -21.04
C PRO A 93 19.84 -13.54 -20.30
N GLU A 94 19.80 -13.39 -18.97
CA GLU A 94 18.69 -13.79 -18.13
C GLU A 94 17.47 -12.88 -18.34
N GLN A 95 17.69 -11.58 -18.44
CA GLN A 95 16.63 -10.59 -18.76
C GLN A 95 16.07 -10.85 -20.16
N ARG A 96 16.96 -11.12 -21.13
CA ARG A 96 16.56 -11.44 -22.51
C ARG A 96 15.71 -12.72 -22.54
N ALA A 97 16.16 -13.77 -21.84
CA ALA A 97 15.39 -15.01 -21.72
C ALA A 97 13.99 -14.75 -21.15
N ALA A 98 13.88 -13.94 -20.08
CA ALA A 98 12.60 -13.60 -19.47
C ALA A 98 11.69 -12.79 -20.40
N VAL A 99 12.25 -11.88 -21.21
CA VAL A 99 11.49 -11.07 -22.18
C VAL A 99 10.95 -11.90 -23.34
N THR A 100 11.73 -12.87 -23.81
CA THR A 100 11.38 -13.65 -25.02
C THR A 100 10.67 -14.98 -24.75
N LEU A 101 10.28 -15.25 -23.50
CA LEU A 101 9.51 -16.45 -23.13
C LEU A 101 8.27 -16.62 -24.00
N PRO A 102 7.85 -17.85 -24.30
CA PRO A 102 6.57 -18.13 -24.96
C PRO A 102 5.37 -17.64 -24.14
N ALA A 103 4.17 -17.81 -24.68
CA ALA A 103 2.92 -17.49 -23.98
C ALA A 103 2.57 -18.59 -22.96
N GLU A 104 3.44 -18.78 -21.97
CA GLU A 104 3.35 -19.76 -20.90
C GLU A 104 3.50 -19.09 -19.53
N HIS A 105 3.16 -19.83 -18.47
CA HIS A 105 3.30 -19.31 -17.11
C HIS A 105 4.79 -19.28 -16.72
N ALA A 106 5.21 -18.18 -16.12
CA ALA A 106 6.59 -18.00 -15.70
C ALA A 106 6.71 -17.26 -14.38
N LEU A 107 7.69 -17.66 -13.57
CA LEU A 107 8.12 -16.97 -12.37
C LEU A 107 9.52 -16.38 -12.59
N ILE A 108 9.64 -15.06 -12.45
CA ILE A 108 10.91 -14.36 -12.51
C ILE A 108 11.29 -13.95 -11.09
N LEU A 109 12.28 -14.65 -10.54
CA LEU A 109 12.86 -14.33 -9.22
C LEU A 109 13.90 -13.23 -9.42
N ALA A 110 13.50 -11.99 -9.19
CA ALA A 110 14.28 -10.83 -9.53
C ALA A 110 14.74 -10.09 -8.28
N GLY A 111 16.03 -10.19 -7.95
CA GLY A 111 16.60 -9.53 -6.78
C GLY A 111 16.53 -8.01 -6.83
N ALA A 112 16.89 -7.37 -5.71
CA ALA A 112 16.98 -5.91 -5.64
C ALA A 112 17.91 -5.39 -6.74
N GLY A 113 17.53 -4.30 -7.43
CA GLY A 113 18.39 -3.67 -8.45
C GLY A 113 18.66 -4.49 -9.70
N SER A 114 18.00 -5.64 -9.94
CA SER A 114 18.20 -6.53 -11.09
C SER A 114 17.41 -6.12 -12.35
N GLY A 115 16.60 -5.06 -12.26
CA GLY A 115 15.83 -4.54 -13.40
C GLY A 115 14.46 -5.20 -13.59
N LYS A 116 13.76 -5.60 -12.51
CA LYS A 116 12.39 -6.13 -12.53
C LYS A 116 11.46 -5.39 -13.49
N THR A 117 11.26 -4.11 -13.25
CA THR A 117 10.37 -3.26 -14.05
C THR A 117 10.82 -3.13 -15.50
N ARG A 118 12.16 -3.16 -15.75
CA ARG A 118 12.70 -3.16 -17.11
C ARG A 118 12.30 -4.42 -17.87
N VAL A 119 12.43 -5.59 -17.25
CA VAL A 119 12.02 -6.87 -17.88
C VAL A 119 10.52 -6.85 -18.20
N LEU A 120 9.68 -6.42 -17.26
CA LEU A 120 8.21 -6.32 -17.45
C LEU A 120 7.87 -5.38 -18.61
N THR A 121 8.39 -4.15 -18.60
CA THR A 121 8.09 -3.16 -19.64
C THR A 121 8.61 -3.58 -21.00
N THR A 122 9.83 -4.14 -21.05
CA THR A 122 10.41 -4.63 -22.32
C THR A 122 9.64 -5.84 -22.87
N ARG A 123 9.16 -6.76 -22.01
CA ARG A 123 8.31 -7.87 -22.44
C ARG A 123 7.00 -7.37 -23.04
N ILE A 124 6.33 -6.43 -22.39
CA ILE A 124 5.10 -5.83 -22.93
C ILE A 124 5.39 -5.21 -24.30
N ALA A 125 6.45 -4.40 -24.39
CA ALA A 125 6.85 -3.76 -25.65
C ALA A 125 7.17 -4.79 -26.74
N TRP A 126 7.90 -5.85 -26.40
CA TRP A 126 8.27 -6.93 -27.32
C TRP A 126 7.06 -7.72 -27.82
N LEU A 127 6.11 -8.06 -26.93
CA LEU A 127 4.86 -8.74 -27.30
C LEU A 127 4.02 -7.90 -28.28
N LEU A 128 3.91 -6.60 -28.02
CA LEU A 128 3.16 -5.66 -28.87
C LEU A 128 3.85 -5.44 -30.21
N GLN A 129 5.17 -5.22 -30.22
CA GLN A 129 5.95 -4.98 -31.44
C GLN A 129 5.89 -6.16 -32.40
N ASN A 130 5.92 -7.38 -31.88
CA ASN A 130 5.87 -8.59 -32.68
C ASN A 130 4.43 -9.06 -33.04
N GLY A 131 3.42 -8.29 -32.63
CA GLY A 131 2.00 -8.61 -32.93
C GLY A 131 1.46 -9.86 -32.22
N TYR A 132 2.16 -10.34 -31.16
CA TYR A 132 1.68 -11.50 -30.40
C TYR A 132 0.40 -11.20 -29.60
N VAL A 133 0.17 -9.96 -29.26
CA VAL A 133 -1.01 -9.52 -28.56
C VAL A 133 -1.32 -8.05 -28.87
N SER A 134 -2.61 -7.68 -28.83
CA SER A 134 -3.04 -6.28 -28.91
C SER A 134 -2.90 -5.58 -27.54
N PRO A 135 -2.84 -4.23 -27.48
CA PRO A 135 -2.82 -3.50 -26.22
C PRO A 135 -3.95 -3.88 -25.25
N GLY A 136 -5.14 -4.18 -25.76
CA GLY A 136 -6.29 -4.61 -24.96
C GLY A 136 -6.16 -6.01 -24.37
N GLY A 137 -5.28 -6.85 -24.90
CA GLY A 137 -5.03 -8.21 -24.43
C GLY A 137 -3.97 -8.34 -23.34
N ILE A 138 -3.41 -7.20 -22.88
CA ILE A 138 -2.42 -7.16 -21.81
C ILE A 138 -3.03 -6.58 -20.54
N MET A 139 -2.84 -7.28 -19.40
CA MET A 139 -3.05 -6.75 -18.07
C MET A 139 -1.69 -6.71 -17.34
N ALA A 140 -1.30 -5.55 -16.81
CA ALA A 140 -0.11 -5.39 -16.00
C ALA A 140 -0.47 -4.82 -14.63
N VAL A 141 -0.15 -5.57 -13.59
CA VAL A 141 -0.48 -5.24 -12.21
C VAL A 141 0.77 -4.85 -11.46
N THR A 142 0.73 -3.71 -10.77
CA THR A 142 1.81 -3.24 -9.91
C THR A 142 1.28 -2.99 -8.49
N PHE A 143 2.20 -2.77 -7.54
CA PHE A 143 1.80 -2.51 -6.17
C PHE A 143 1.49 -1.03 -5.90
N THR A 144 2.08 -0.09 -6.67
CA THR A 144 1.90 1.36 -6.47
C THR A 144 1.50 2.08 -7.76
N ASN A 145 0.73 3.15 -7.62
CA ASN A 145 0.35 4.00 -8.75
C ASN A 145 1.57 4.64 -9.42
N LYS A 146 2.62 4.97 -8.63
CA LYS A 146 3.89 5.46 -9.16
C LYS A 146 4.53 4.46 -10.11
N ALA A 147 4.59 3.18 -9.73
CA ALA A 147 5.15 2.11 -10.57
C ALA A 147 4.30 1.92 -11.84
N ALA A 148 2.98 1.95 -11.73
CA ALA A 148 2.08 1.89 -12.88
C ALA A 148 2.34 3.04 -13.88
N LYS A 149 2.42 4.28 -13.38
CA LYS A 149 2.71 5.45 -14.19
C LYS A 149 4.09 5.40 -14.86
N GLU A 150 5.10 4.96 -14.10
CA GLU A 150 6.45 4.77 -14.64
C GLU A 150 6.47 3.70 -15.74
N MET A 151 5.74 2.59 -15.55
CA MET A 151 5.59 1.54 -16.56
C MET A 151 4.98 2.09 -17.85
N VAL A 152 3.90 2.86 -17.74
CA VAL A 152 3.25 3.51 -18.90
C VAL A 152 4.23 4.49 -19.58
N THR A 153 4.93 5.33 -18.82
CA THR A 153 5.91 6.28 -19.37
C THR A 153 7.02 5.58 -20.13
N ARG A 154 7.57 4.50 -19.58
CA ARG A 154 8.61 3.69 -20.24
C ARG A 154 8.09 3.02 -21.51
N LEU A 155 6.89 2.46 -21.49
CA LEU A 155 6.27 1.84 -22.67
C LEU A 155 6.04 2.84 -23.80
N THR A 156 5.54 4.05 -23.49
CA THR A 156 5.32 5.10 -24.51
C THR A 156 6.62 5.68 -25.05
N SER A 157 7.74 5.58 -24.31
CA SER A 157 9.06 5.94 -24.82
C SER A 157 9.68 4.85 -25.71
N MET A 158 9.35 3.57 -25.49
CA MET A 158 9.84 2.44 -26.29
C MET A 158 9.06 2.26 -27.60
N LEU A 159 7.76 2.52 -27.57
CA LEU A 159 6.87 2.30 -28.71
C LEU A 159 5.94 3.47 -28.94
N PRO A 160 5.69 3.88 -30.18
CA PRO A 160 4.70 4.93 -30.52
C PRO A 160 3.27 4.37 -30.43
N ILE A 161 2.88 3.90 -29.25
CA ILE A 161 1.57 3.30 -28.99
C ILE A 161 0.71 4.23 -28.14
N ASN A 162 -0.60 4.15 -28.35
CA ASN A 162 -1.55 4.73 -27.42
C ASN A 162 -1.75 3.74 -26.26
N ALA A 163 -1.17 4.02 -25.10
CA ALA A 163 -1.32 3.21 -23.90
C ALA A 163 -2.71 3.35 -23.24
N ARG A 164 -3.55 4.33 -23.69
CA ARG A 164 -4.95 4.44 -23.26
C ARG A 164 -5.69 3.15 -23.63
N GLY A 165 -6.45 2.61 -22.74
CA GLY A 165 -7.14 1.34 -22.95
C GLY A 165 -6.36 0.11 -22.49
N MET A 166 -5.06 0.17 -22.27
CA MET A 166 -4.32 -0.89 -21.58
C MET A 166 -4.76 -1.00 -20.12
N TRP A 167 -4.70 -2.22 -19.61
CA TRP A 167 -5.01 -2.48 -18.20
C TRP A 167 -3.71 -2.51 -17.39
N ILE A 168 -3.14 -1.32 -17.16
CA ILE A 168 -1.94 -1.13 -16.34
C ILE A 168 -2.33 -0.33 -15.11
N GLY A 169 -2.10 -0.88 -13.92
CA GLY A 169 -2.51 -0.23 -12.67
C GLY A 169 -2.21 -1.05 -11.43
N THR A 170 -2.65 -0.54 -10.28
CA THR A 170 -2.66 -1.29 -9.03
C THR A 170 -3.85 -2.24 -8.98
N PHE A 171 -3.80 -3.27 -8.10
CA PHE A 171 -4.94 -4.16 -7.89
C PHE A 171 -6.24 -3.39 -7.66
N HIS A 172 -6.25 -2.47 -6.70
CA HIS A 172 -7.44 -1.67 -6.37
C HIS A 172 -7.87 -0.77 -7.52
N GLY A 173 -6.92 -0.18 -8.25
CA GLY A 173 -7.22 0.65 -9.43
C GLY A 173 -7.89 -0.15 -10.55
N LEU A 174 -7.38 -1.35 -10.83
CA LEU A 174 -7.95 -2.25 -11.83
C LEU A 174 -9.32 -2.81 -11.39
N CYS A 175 -9.48 -3.17 -10.11
CA CYS A 175 -10.77 -3.58 -9.56
C CYS A 175 -11.80 -2.45 -9.60
N ASN A 176 -11.41 -1.21 -9.27
CA ASN A 176 -12.29 -0.05 -9.42
C ASN A 176 -12.73 0.13 -10.88
N ARG A 177 -11.79 0.07 -11.85
CA ARG A 177 -12.12 0.12 -13.27
C ARG A 177 -13.07 -0.99 -13.68
N PHE A 178 -12.85 -2.22 -13.20
CA PHE A 178 -13.72 -3.38 -13.43
C PHE A 178 -15.12 -3.17 -12.87
N LEU A 179 -15.24 -2.75 -11.61
CA LEU A 179 -16.53 -2.50 -10.96
C LEU A 179 -17.28 -1.32 -11.60
N ARG A 180 -16.59 -0.28 -12.06
CA ARG A 180 -17.21 0.83 -12.82
C ARG A 180 -17.82 0.36 -14.13
N ALA A 181 -17.14 -0.54 -14.85
CA ALA A 181 -17.68 -1.13 -16.08
C ALA A 181 -18.90 -2.04 -15.83
N HIS A 182 -18.99 -2.67 -14.67
CA HIS A 182 -20.02 -3.65 -14.32
C HIS A 182 -20.86 -3.27 -13.10
N PHE A 183 -21.02 -1.96 -12.83
CA PHE A 183 -21.64 -1.47 -11.60
C PHE A 183 -23.02 -2.05 -11.33
N LYS A 184 -23.86 -2.24 -12.37
CA LYS A 184 -25.19 -2.84 -12.23
C LYS A 184 -25.12 -4.28 -11.74
N MET A 185 -24.23 -5.09 -12.33
CA MET A 185 -24.06 -6.49 -11.94
C MET A 185 -23.39 -6.60 -10.56
N ALA A 186 -22.55 -5.62 -10.20
CA ALA A 186 -21.94 -5.50 -8.88
C ALA A 186 -22.90 -4.95 -7.82
N ASN A 187 -24.16 -4.64 -8.17
CA ASN A 187 -25.13 -4.00 -7.28
C ASN A 187 -24.58 -2.71 -6.61
N LEU A 188 -23.98 -1.85 -7.43
CA LEU A 188 -23.43 -0.56 -7.02
C LEU A 188 -24.07 0.57 -7.82
N PRO A 189 -24.20 1.79 -7.25
CA PRO A 189 -24.50 2.96 -8.07
C PRO A 189 -23.33 3.27 -9.01
N GLN A 190 -23.60 3.87 -10.16
CA GLN A 190 -22.55 4.21 -11.12
C GLN A 190 -21.48 5.13 -10.52
N THR A 191 -21.89 6.04 -9.67
CA THR A 191 -21.05 7.04 -8.99
C THR A 191 -20.65 6.62 -7.56
N PHE A 192 -20.58 5.31 -7.28
CA PHE A 192 -20.18 4.84 -5.96
C PHE A 192 -18.87 5.50 -5.49
N GLN A 193 -18.77 5.81 -4.19
CA GLN A 193 -17.60 6.47 -3.62
C GLN A 193 -16.72 5.47 -2.87
N ILE A 194 -15.42 5.76 -2.84
CA ILE A 194 -14.44 4.92 -2.14
C ILE A 194 -14.13 5.60 -0.79
N LEU A 195 -14.37 4.86 0.29
CA LEU A 195 -14.00 5.30 1.64
C LEU A 195 -12.51 5.09 1.87
N ASP A 196 -11.82 6.12 2.31
CA ASP A 196 -10.48 5.96 2.85
C ASP A 196 -10.51 5.30 4.25
N THR A 197 -9.35 4.92 4.78
CA THR A 197 -9.23 4.26 6.09
C THR A 197 -9.83 5.11 7.23
N GLN A 198 -9.74 6.43 7.15
CA GLN A 198 -10.27 7.33 8.17
C GLN A 198 -11.78 7.49 8.04
N ASP A 199 -12.29 7.57 6.81
CA ASP A 199 -13.71 7.64 6.54
C ASP A 199 -14.41 6.33 6.93
N GLN A 200 -13.78 5.19 6.63
CA GLN A 200 -14.22 3.87 7.08
C GLN A 200 -14.31 3.80 8.62
N LEU A 201 -13.26 4.24 9.34
CA LEU A 201 -13.27 4.29 10.80
C LEU A 201 -14.38 5.21 11.32
N SER A 202 -14.61 6.33 10.65
CA SER A 202 -15.68 7.27 11.01
C SER A 202 -17.07 6.67 10.80
N ALA A 203 -17.26 5.92 9.71
CA ALA A 203 -18.49 5.16 9.44
C ALA A 203 -18.74 4.10 10.52
N ILE A 204 -17.71 3.32 10.89
CA ILE A 204 -17.81 2.32 11.97
C ILE A 204 -18.13 2.98 13.32
N LYS A 205 -17.52 4.12 13.66
CA LYS A 205 -17.84 4.87 14.89
C LYS A 205 -19.30 5.33 14.93
N ARG A 206 -19.83 5.82 13.79
CA ARG A 206 -21.25 6.19 13.68
C ARG A 206 -22.14 4.97 13.91
N LEU A 207 -21.81 3.85 13.28
CA LEU A 207 -22.53 2.59 13.42
C LEU A 207 -22.53 2.11 14.86
N CYS A 208 -21.38 2.11 15.55
CA CYS A 208 -21.29 1.73 16.96
C CYS A 208 -22.21 2.61 17.85
N LYS A 209 -22.22 3.92 17.61
CA LYS A 209 -23.08 4.84 18.33
C LYS A 209 -24.56 4.58 18.01
N GLN A 210 -24.93 4.36 16.74
CA GLN A 210 -26.29 4.12 16.27
C GLN A 210 -26.92 2.86 16.87
N TYR A 211 -26.12 1.79 17.01
CA TYR A 211 -26.59 0.50 17.54
C TYR A 211 -26.20 0.27 18.99
N SER A 212 -25.79 1.34 19.71
CA SER A 212 -25.38 1.28 21.13
C SER A 212 -24.37 0.16 21.42
N ILE A 213 -23.40 -0.02 20.53
CA ILE A 213 -22.34 -0.99 20.66
C ILE A 213 -21.33 -0.42 21.67
N ASP A 214 -20.97 -1.24 22.66
CA ASP A 214 -19.96 -0.90 23.65
C ASP A 214 -18.57 -0.76 23.00
N ASP A 215 -18.08 0.47 22.90
CA ASP A 215 -16.82 0.82 22.27
C ASP A 215 -15.58 0.54 23.16
N GLU A 216 -15.76 0.30 24.46
CA GLU A 216 -14.70 -0.24 25.34
C GLU A 216 -14.48 -1.73 25.05
N ARG A 217 -15.54 -2.51 24.84
CA ARG A 217 -15.47 -3.94 24.51
C ARG A 217 -15.15 -4.19 23.05
N PHE A 218 -15.69 -3.40 22.14
CA PHE A 218 -15.51 -3.49 20.69
C PHE A 218 -14.96 -2.18 20.12
N PRO A 219 -13.68 -1.86 20.34
CA PRO A 219 -13.11 -0.62 19.84
C PRO A 219 -13.27 -0.48 18.33
N PRO A 220 -13.76 0.65 17.80
CA PRO A 220 -14.02 0.84 16.37
C PRO A 220 -12.83 0.56 15.48
N LYS A 221 -11.60 0.83 15.96
CA LYS A 221 -10.37 0.52 15.24
C LYS A 221 -10.11 -0.98 15.12
N GLN A 222 -10.44 -1.76 16.16
CA GLN A 222 -10.33 -3.22 16.11
C GLN A 222 -11.40 -3.83 15.21
N LEU A 223 -12.61 -3.27 15.20
CA LEU A 223 -13.67 -3.65 14.26
C LEU A 223 -13.25 -3.37 12.82
N GLN A 224 -12.63 -2.22 12.54
CA GLN A 224 -12.08 -1.89 11.23
C GLN A 224 -11.06 -2.94 10.77
N TRP A 225 -10.12 -3.32 11.63
CA TRP A 225 -9.13 -4.37 11.33
C TRP A 225 -9.77 -5.73 11.10
N PHE A 226 -10.77 -6.10 11.92
CA PHE A 226 -11.50 -7.35 11.76
C PHE A 226 -12.22 -7.41 10.41
N ILE A 227 -12.95 -6.35 10.03
CA ILE A 227 -13.66 -6.24 8.75
C ILE A 227 -12.68 -6.31 7.58
N ALA A 228 -11.58 -5.56 7.66
CA ALA A 228 -10.55 -5.58 6.63
C ALA A 228 -9.93 -6.97 6.46
N GLY A 229 -9.57 -7.64 7.56
CA GLY A 229 -9.02 -9.00 7.53
C GLY A 229 -10.00 -10.01 6.94
N CYS A 230 -11.28 -9.98 7.33
CA CYS A 230 -12.31 -10.84 6.73
C CYS A 230 -12.41 -10.64 5.22
N LYS A 231 -12.43 -9.37 4.74
CA LYS A 231 -12.48 -9.07 3.30
C LYS A 231 -11.23 -9.54 2.56
N GLU A 232 -10.04 -9.36 3.14
CA GLU A 232 -8.78 -9.83 2.57
C GLU A 232 -8.68 -11.35 2.48
N ASP A 233 -9.35 -12.07 3.40
CA ASP A 233 -9.52 -13.53 3.36
C ASP A 233 -10.65 -13.99 2.41
N GLY A 234 -11.35 -13.06 1.76
CA GLY A 234 -12.45 -13.37 0.86
C GLY A 234 -13.75 -13.75 1.58
N GLN A 235 -13.92 -13.34 2.84
CA GLN A 235 -15.05 -13.74 3.68
C GLN A 235 -16.09 -12.64 3.82
N ARG A 236 -17.35 -12.96 3.51
CA ARG A 236 -18.51 -12.17 3.89
C ARG A 236 -18.95 -12.52 5.31
N PRO A 237 -19.76 -11.69 6.00
CA PRO A 237 -20.20 -11.96 7.35
C PRO A 237 -20.75 -13.37 7.56
N GLN A 238 -21.53 -13.88 6.61
CA GLN A 238 -22.12 -15.23 6.68
C GLN A 238 -21.11 -16.38 6.55
N ASN A 239 -19.90 -16.11 6.10
CA ASN A 239 -18.86 -17.11 5.84
C ASN A 239 -17.76 -17.11 6.91
N VAL A 240 -17.84 -16.20 7.89
CA VAL A 240 -16.84 -16.11 8.97
C VAL A 240 -17.07 -17.21 9.98
N ASP A 241 -16.03 -17.96 10.32
CA ASP A 241 -16.07 -19.00 11.36
C ASP A 241 -16.23 -18.36 12.76
N VAL A 242 -17.41 -18.57 13.36
CA VAL A 242 -17.77 -18.02 14.67
C VAL A 242 -17.37 -19.00 15.77
N ARG A 243 -16.30 -18.68 16.51
CA ARG A 243 -15.75 -19.54 17.57
C ARG A 243 -16.19 -19.17 18.97
N ASP A 244 -16.56 -17.94 19.19
CA ASP A 244 -16.94 -17.37 20.48
C ASP A 244 -17.99 -16.25 20.33
N ASP A 245 -18.55 -15.78 21.43
CA ASP A 245 -19.59 -14.75 21.44
C ASP A 245 -19.05 -13.36 20.99
N ASP A 246 -17.77 -13.07 21.23
CA ASP A 246 -17.15 -11.82 20.79
C ASP A 246 -16.99 -11.82 19.26
N THR A 247 -16.57 -12.94 18.68
CA THR A 247 -16.51 -13.12 17.23
C THR A 247 -17.90 -13.04 16.62
N ARG A 248 -18.91 -13.68 17.23
CA ARG A 248 -20.32 -13.56 16.77
C ARG A 248 -20.75 -12.10 16.70
N ARG A 249 -20.48 -11.34 17.76
CA ARG A 249 -20.85 -9.93 17.81
C ARG A 249 -20.10 -9.09 16.78
N LYS A 250 -18.81 -9.34 16.54
CA LYS A 250 -18.05 -8.67 15.48
C LYS A 250 -18.61 -8.96 14.09
N VAL A 251 -19.05 -10.20 13.85
CA VAL A 251 -19.70 -10.60 12.58
C VAL A 251 -21.04 -9.87 12.39
N GLU A 252 -21.86 -9.76 13.43
CA GLU A 252 -23.10 -8.97 13.39
C GLU A 252 -22.81 -7.49 13.04
N ILE A 253 -21.76 -6.90 13.66
CA ILE A 253 -21.33 -5.53 13.36
C ILE A 253 -20.83 -5.41 11.92
N TYR A 254 -20.09 -6.39 11.42
CA TYR A 254 -19.65 -6.45 10.05
C TYR A 254 -20.83 -6.49 9.07
N GLN A 255 -21.87 -7.28 9.36
CA GLN A 255 -23.10 -7.31 8.57
C GLN A 255 -23.77 -5.92 8.52
N LEU A 256 -23.94 -5.28 9.67
CA LEU A 256 -24.53 -3.93 9.75
C LEU A 256 -23.70 -2.89 8.98
N TYR A 257 -22.37 -3.02 9.00
CA TYR A 257 -21.47 -2.17 8.24
C TYR A 257 -21.64 -2.36 6.72
N GLU A 258 -21.75 -3.61 6.24
CA GLU A 258 -22.02 -3.90 4.84
C GLU A 258 -23.35 -3.30 4.37
N GLU A 259 -24.41 -3.47 5.17
CA GLU A 259 -25.72 -2.90 4.90
C GLU A 259 -25.71 -1.38 4.84
N GLN A 260 -24.94 -0.73 5.72
CA GLN A 260 -24.76 0.71 5.70
C GLN A 260 -24.02 1.17 4.44
N CYS A 261 -22.91 0.56 4.10
CA CYS A 261 -22.13 0.89 2.91
C CYS A 261 -22.98 0.71 1.63
N GLN A 262 -23.77 -0.36 1.56
CA GLN A 262 -24.66 -0.60 0.43
C GLN A 262 -25.74 0.47 0.30
N ARG A 263 -26.35 0.91 1.41
CA ARG A 263 -27.35 1.98 1.44
C ARG A 263 -26.78 3.34 1.05
N GLU A 264 -25.54 3.66 1.53
CA GLU A 264 -24.87 4.92 1.24
C GLU A 264 -24.23 4.93 -0.17
N GLY A 265 -24.18 3.80 -0.85
CA GLY A 265 -23.53 3.68 -2.15
C GLY A 265 -22.02 3.86 -2.11
N VAL A 266 -21.39 3.43 -1.01
CA VAL A 266 -19.95 3.57 -0.77
C VAL A 266 -19.29 2.20 -0.65
N VAL A 267 -17.99 2.15 -0.95
CA VAL A 267 -17.17 0.94 -0.83
C VAL A 267 -15.84 1.27 -0.14
N ASP A 268 -15.34 0.36 0.69
CA ASP A 268 -13.98 0.45 1.21
C ASP A 268 -12.96 -0.26 0.28
N PHE A 269 -11.67 -0.14 0.57
CA PHE A 269 -10.63 -0.77 -0.26
C PHE A 269 -10.75 -2.29 -0.32
N GLY A 270 -11.09 -2.96 0.80
CA GLY A 270 -11.31 -4.40 0.82
C GLY A 270 -12.49 -4.81 -0.07
N GLU A 271 -13.53 -3.98 -0.09
CA GLU A 271 -14.72 -4.20 -0.90
C GLU A 271 -14.42 -4.16 -2.40
N LEU A 272 -13.55 -3.26 -2.86
CA LEU A 272 -13.14 -3.22 -4.27
C LEU A 272 -12.61 -4.57 -4.74
N MET A 273 -11.75 -5.20 -3.95
CA MET A 273 -11.18 -6.51 -4.27
C MET A 273 -12.21 -7.63 -4.14
N LEU A 274 -12.90 -7.70 -3.00
CA LEU A 274 -13.83 -8.78 -2.68
C LEU A 274 -14.99 -8.82 -3.68
N ARG A 275 -15.62 -7.69 -3.95
CA ARG A 275 -16.74 -7.60 -4.89
C ARG A 275 -16.32 -7.89 -6.34
N SER A 276 -15.11 -7.48 -6.74
CA SER A 276 -14.55 -7.82 -8.04
C SER A 276 -14.30 -9.32 -8.19
N TYR A 277 -13.80 -9.95 -7.12
CA TYR A 277 -13.60 -11.41 -7.09
C TYR A 277 -14.93 -12.15 -7.16
N GLU A 278 -15.92 -11.76 -6.34
CA GLU A 278 -17.28 -12.36 -6.33
C GLU A 278 -17.97 -12.21 -7.69
N LEU A 279 -17.87 -11.04 -8.30
CA LEU A 279 -18.47 -10.80 -9.60
C LEU A 279 -17.89 -11.73 -10.68
N LEU A 280 -16.59 -11.99 -10.66
CA LEU A 280 -15.98 -12.99 -11.55
C LEU A 280 -16.38 -14.42 -11.20
N ARG A 281 -16.46 -14.74 -9.90
CA ARG A 281 -16.83 -16.07 -9.42
C ARG A 281 -18.27 -16.43 -9.82
N ASP A 282 -19.21 -15.48 -9.64
CA ASP A 282 -20.65 -15.72 -9.73
C ASP A 282 -21.23 -15.42 -11.12
N ASN A 283 -20.41 -14.88 -12.06
CA ASN A 283 -20.86 -14.52 -13.41
C ASN A 283 -19.93 -15.09 -14.48
N ASP A 284 -20.24 -16.29 -14.96
CA ASP A 284 -19.47 -16.97 -16.00
C ASP A 284 -19.25 -16.12 -17.26
N PRO A 285 -20.26 -15.43 -17.84
CA PRO A 285 -20.05 -14.63 -19.03
C PRO A 285 -19.03 -13.50 -18.84
N ILE A 286 -19.05 -12.84 -17.68
CA ILE A 286 -18.07 -11.79 -17.37
C ILE A 286 -16.67 -12.40 -17.20
N ARG A 287 -16.58 -13.51 -16.46
CA ARG A 287 -15.31 -14.22 -16.25
C ARG A 287 -14.70 -14.65 -17.57
N GLU A 288 -15.46 -15.31 -18.42
CA GLU A 288 -14.99 -15.77 -19.73
C GLU A 288 -14.60 -14.63 -20.66
N HIS A 289 -15.36 -13.52 -20.65
CA HIS A 289 -14.98 -12.33 -21.43
C HIS A 289 -13.59 -11.85 -21.06
N TYR A 290 -13.28 -11.70 -19.77
CA TYR A 290 -11.97 -11.24 -19.31
C TYR A 290 -10.87 -12.28 -19.49
N GLN A 291 -11.14 -13.57 -19.38
CA GLN A 291 -10.22 -14.66 -19.70
C GLN A 291 -9.84 -14.67 -21.20
N ARG A 292 -10.79 -14.48 -22.08
CA ARG A 292 -10.53 -14.35 -23.54
C ARG A 292 -9.76 -13.07 -23.84
N ARG A 293 -10.05 -11.98 -23.13
CA ARG A 293 -9.42 -10.67 -23.31
C ARG A 293 -7.94 -10.67 -22.88
N PHE A 294 -7.64 -11.09 -21.67
CA PHE A 294 -6.29 -11.00 -21.09
C PHE A 294 -5.44 -12.20 -21.45
N ARG A 295 -4.79 -12.13 -22.61
CA ARG A 295 -3.88 -13.17 -23.09
C ARG A 295 -2.54 -13.19 -22.35
N HIS A 296 -2.10 -12.04 -21.82
CA HIS A 296 -0.90 -11.88 -21.02
C HIS A 296 -1.21 -11.07 -19.76
N ILE A 297 -0.96 -11.70 -18.61
CA ILE A 297 -1.11 -11.09 -17.29
C ILE A 297 0.29 -10.99 -16.69
N LEU A 298 0.75 -9.76 -16.45
CA LEU A 298 2.08 -9.50 -15.90
C LEU A 298 1.90 -8.88 -14.51
N ILE A 299 2.63 -9.40 -13.52
CA ILE A 299 2.47 -8.98 -12.13
C ILE A 299 3.84 -8.60 -11.59
N ASP A 300 3.96 -7.35 -11.15
CA ASP A 300 5.14 -6.84 -10.43
C ASP A 300 4.96 -7.01 -8.92
N GLU A 301 6.07 -7.18 -8.20
CA GLU A 301 6.11 -7.34 -6.74
C GLU A 301 5.15 -8.46 -6.23
N PHE A 302 5.15 -9.60 -6.92
CA PHE A 302 4.21 -10.71 -6.67
C PHE A 302 4.25 -11.24 -5.23
N GLN A 303 5.40 -11.14 -4.53
CA GLN A 303 5.57 -11.54 -3.13
C GLN A 303 4.72 -10.72 -2.15
N ASP A 304 4.22 -9.54 -2.56
CA ASP A 304 3.40 -8.69 -1.71
C ASP A 304 1.90 -8.95 -1.86
N THR A 305 1.51 -9.93 -2.69
CA THR A 305 0.10 -10.26 -2.89
C THR A 305 -0.51 -10.97 -1.68
N ASN A 306 -1.77 -10.59 -1.36
CA ASN A 306 -2.57 -11.30 -0.38
C ASN A 306 -3.36 -12.47 -1.04
N ARG A 307 -4.08 -13.24 -0.22
CA ARG A 307 -4.85 -14.41 -0.67
C ARG A 307 -5.92 -14.04 -1.70
N LEU A 308 -6.65 -12.97 -1.48
CA LEU A 308 -7.75 -12.55 -2.36
C LEU A 308 -7.23 -12.04 -3.69
N GLN A 309 -6.12 -11.28 -3.69
CA GLN A 309 -5.47 -10.81 -4.91
C GLN A 309 -4.96 -11.99 -5.75
N TYR A 310 -4.37 -12.99 -5.11
CA TYR A 310 -3.94 -14.20 -5.81
C TYR A 310 -5.13 -14.98 -6.39
N ALA A 311 -6.23 -15.13 -5.63
CA ALA A 311 -7.46 -15.77 -6.12
C ALA A 311 -8.06 -15.02 -7.31
N TRP A 312 -8.08 -13.68 -7.27
CA TRP A 312 -8.54 -12.84 -8.37
C TRP A 312 -7.71 -13.04 -9.66
N ILE A 313 -6.38 -13.14 -9.52
CA ILE A 313 -5.50 -13.46 -10.66
C ILE A 313 -5.82 -14.83 -11.25
N LYS A 314 -6.04 -15.85 -10.40
CA LYS A 314 -6.41 -17.20 -10.85
C LYS A 314 -7.68 -17.20 -11.69
N MET A 315 -8.70 -16.48 -11.24
CA MET A 315 -9.96 -16.32 -11.98
C MET A 315 -9.75 -15.72 -13.37
N LEU A 316 -8.96 -14.64 -13.46
CA LEU A 316 -8.69 -13.95 -14.73
C LEU A 316 -7.78 -14.77 -15.66
N ALA A 317 -6.87 -15.55 -15.12
CA ALA A 317 -5.98 -16.42 -15.89
C ALA A 317 -6.69 -17.68 -16.43
N GLY A 318 -7.85 -18.02 -15.90
CA GLY A 318 -8.58 -19.24 -16.29
C GLY A 318 -7.90 -20.52 -15.82
N GLN A 319 -7.48 -20.57 -14.55
CA GLN A 319 -6.79 -21.72 -13.96
C GLN A 319 -7.64 -22.47 -12.93
N GLY A 320 -7.50 -23.82 -12.88
CA GLY A 320 -8.17 -24.68 -11.93
C GLY A 320 -9.63 -24.99 -12.30
N ALA A 321 -10.50 -25.14 -11.28
CA ALA A 321 -11.91 -25.46 -11.45
C ALA A 321 -12.71 -24.37 -12.19
N ASP A 322 -12.18 -23.17 -12.26
CA ASP A 322 -12.78 -21.99 -12.90
C ASP A 322 -12.33 -21.80 -14.35
N ALA A 323 -11.54 -22.74 -14.90
CA ALA A 323 -11.14 -22.74 -16.30
C ALA A 323 -12.32 -23.06 -17.19
N SER A 324 -12.62 -22.17 -18.13
CA SER A 324 -13.60 -22.48 -19.19
C SER A 324 -12.96 -23.45 -20.19
N PRO A 325 -13.61 -24.58 -20.50
CA PRO A 325 -13.06 -25.58 -21.44
C PRO A 325 -12.75 -25.02 -22.84
N ASP A 326 -13.50 -23.99 -23.23
CA ASP A 326 -13.41 -23.38 -24.56
C ASP A 326 -12.56 -22.10 -24.59
N THR A 327 -12.01 -21.68 -23.48
CA THR A 327 -11.20 -20.46 -23.39
C THR A 327 -9.75 -20.80 -23.07
N PRO A 328 -8.81 -20.49 -23.98
CA PRO A 328 -7.40 -20.75 -23.69
C PRO A 328 -6.95 -19.90 -22.50
N ALA A 329 -6.24 -20.53 -21.54
CA ALA A 329 -5.68 -19.84 -20.37
C ALA A 329 -4.79 -18.66 -20.76
N GLY A 330 -4.87 -17.57 -20.01
CA GLY A 330 -3.96 -16.42 -20.13
C GLY A 330 -2.58 -16.76 -19.59
N ALA A 331 -1.51 -16.39 -20.29
CA ALA A 331 -0.16 -16.56 -19.80
C ALA A 331 0.14 -15.59 -18.66
N VAL A 332 0.50 -16.10 -17.46
CA VAL A 332 0.86 -15.29 -16.28
C VAL A 332 2.37 -15.24 -16.15
N LEU A 333 2.92 -14.02 -16.15
CA LEU A 333 4.31 -13.75 -15.80
C LEU A 333 4.35 -13.04 -14.44
N ALA A 334 4.69 -13.78 -13.39
CA ALA A 334 4.89 -13.21 -12.05
C ALA A 334 6.35 -12.81 -11.86
N VAL A 335 6.59 -11.56 -11.48
CA VAL A 335 7.91 -11.04 -11.14
C VAL A 335 7.92 -10.66 -9.67
N GLY A 336 8.88 -11.14 -8.91
CA GLY A 336 8.93 -10.88 -7.48
C GLY A 336 10.28 -11.21 -6.87
N ASP A 337 10.39 -10.85 -5.60
CA ASP A 337 11.54 -11.06 -4.75
C ASP A 337 11.07 -11.53 -3.36
N ASP A 338 11.13 -12.83 -3.09
CA ASP A 338 10.75 -13.40 -1.80
C ASP A 338 11.51 -12.77 -0.62
N ASP A 339 12.76 -12.36 -0.84
CA ASP A 339 13.58 -11.67 0.16
C ASP A 339 13.13 -10.21 0.42
N GLN A 340 12.25 -9.65 -0.41
CA GLN A 340 11.66 -8.32 -0.22
C GLN A 340 10.18 -8.35 0.23
N SER A 341 9.67 -9.48 0.67
CA SER A 341 8.32 -9.58 1.24
C SER A 341 8.31 -9.02 2.67
N ILE A 342 7.78 -7.81 2.84
CA ILE A 342 7.77 -7.06 4.09
C ILE A 342 6.39 -6.49 4.45
N TYR A 343 5.32 -7.04 3.87
CA TYR A 343 3.94 -6.59 4.09
C TYR A 343 3.03 -7.68 4.65
N ALA A 344 3.58 -8.66 5.42
CA ALA A 344 2.76 -9.68 6.07
C ALA A 344 1.70 -9.06 7.00
N PHE A 345 2.02 -7.94 7.68
CA PHE A 345 1.08 -7.16 8.49
C PHE A 345 -0.09 -6.54 7.69
N ARG A 346 -0.03 -6.55 6.35
CA ARG A 346 -1.10 -6.19 5.41
C ARG A 346 -1.67 -7.40 4.67
N GLY A 347 -1.50 -8.60 5.20
CA GLY A 347 -2.01 -9.83 4.60
C GLY A 347 -1.20 -10.39 3.44
N ALA A 348 -0.02 -9.82 3.10
CA ALA A 348 0.85 -10.38 2.08
C ALA A 348 1.32 -11.78 2.47
N ARG A 349 1.39 -12.70 1.50
CA ARG A 349 1.77 -14.10 1.72
C ARG A 349 2.90 -14.51 0.78
N VAL A 350 4.09 -14.66 1.34
CA VAL A 350 5.26 -15.18 0.58
C VAL A 350 4.95 -16.53 -0.06
N GLY A 351 4.15 -17.36 0.62
CA GLY A 351 3.72 -18.67 0.13
C GLY A 351 2.99 -18.63 -1.22
N ASN A 352 2.38 -17.50 -1.59
CA ASN A 352 1.74 -17.36 -2.90
C ASN A 352 2.70 -17.62 -4.07
N MET A 353 4.00 -17.37 -3.91
CA MET A 353 4.98 -17.65 -4.97
C MET A 353 5.18 -19.16 -5.18
N ALA A 354 5.25 -19.93 -4.09
CA ALA A 354 5.34 -21.40 -4.17
C ALA A 354 4.00 -22.00 -4.63
N ASP A 355 2.88 -21.47 -4.17
CA ASP A 355 1.56 -21.88 -4.62
C ASP A 355 1.37 -21.62 -6.12
N PHE A 356 1.85 -20.47 -6.63
CA PHE A 356 1.82 -20.16 -8.05
C PHE A 356 2.61 -21.18 -8.88
N VAL A 357 3.82 -21.51 -8.46
CA VAL A 357 4.63 -22.53 -9.16
C VAL A 357 3.90 -23.87 -9.23
N ARG A 358 3.31 -24.30 -8.12
CA ARG A 358 2.60 -25.57 -8.03
C ARG A 358 1.28 -25.58 -8.81
N GLU A 359 0.42 -24.58 -8.58
CA GLU A 359 -0.94 -24.55 -9.11
C GLU A 359 -1.01 -24.22 -10.60
N PHE A 360 -0.12 -23.35 -11.08
CA PHE A 360 0.01 -23.00 -12.50
C PHE A 360 0.97 -23.92 -13.26
N GLN A 361 1.55 -24.91 -12.57
CA GLN A 361 2.53 -25.85 -13.16
C GLN A 361 3.67 -25.12 -13.91
N VAL A 362 4.19 -24.08 -13.27
CA VAL A 362 5.17 -23.18 -13.87
C VAL A 362 6.45 -23.92 -14.28
N GLN A 363 6.71 -23.97 -15.58
CA GLN A 363 7.92 -24.60 -16.14
C GLN A 363 9.12 -23.64 -16.19
N HIS A 364 8.85 -22.34 -16.35
CA HIS A 364 9.86 -21.31 -16.53
C HIS A 364 10.09 -20.56 -15.24
N GLN A 365 11.21 -20.84 -14.58
CA GLN A 365 11.67 -20.10 -13.40
C GLN A 365 13.04 -19.50 -13.74
N ILE A 366 13.11 -18.17 -13.86
CA ILE A 366 14.34 -17.45 -14.20
C ILE A 366 14.75 -16.58 -13.00
N LYS A 367 16.05 -16.67 -12.61
CA LYS A 367 16.63 -15.85 -11.56
C LYS A 367 17.39 -14.68 -12.16
N LEU A 368 17.04 -13.46 -11.75
CA LEU A 368 17.76 -12.24 -12.11
C LEU A 368 18.66 -11.86 -10.93
N GLU A 369 19.92 -12.28 -10.95
CA GLU A 369 20.88 -12.11 -9.87
C GLU A 369 21.85 -10.94 -10.11
N GLN A 370 22.03 -10.52 -11.38
CA GLN A 370 22.87 -9.38 -11.72
C GLN A 370 22.25 -8.08 -11.22
N ASN A 371 22.88 -7.46 -10.24
CA ASN A 371 22.49 -6.17 -9.69
C ASN A 371 23.23 -5.04 -10.42
N TYR A 372 22.49 -3.97 -10.76
CA TYR A 372 23.01 -2.79 -11.45
C TYR A 372 22.99 -1.54 -10.55
N ARG A 373 22.62 -1.71 -9.28
CA ARG A 373 22.41 -0.62 -8.33
C ARG A 373 23.62 -0.40 -7.42
N SER A 374 24.08 -1.45 -6.76
CA SER A 374 24.94 -1.38 -5.59
C SER A 374 26.30 -2.02 -5.82
N TYR A 375 27.31 -1.56 -5.12
CA TYR A 375 28.63 -2.19 -5.04
C TYR A 375 28.61 -3.50 -4.25
N SER A 376 29.65 -4.37 -4.42
CA SER A 376 29.61 -5.74 -3.89
C SER A 376 29.63 -5.78 -2.35
N ASN A 377 30.36 -4.91 -1.63
CA ASN A 377 30.34 -4.90 -0.16
C ASN A 377 28.92 -4.75 0.41
N ILE A 378 28.06 -3.96 -0.25
CA ILE A 378 26.65 -3.78 0.14
C ILE A 378 25.88 -5.07 -0.16
N LEU A 379 26.09 -5.68 -1.32
CA LEU A 379 25.36 -6.89 -1.73
C LEU A 379 25.81 -8.11 -0.94
N ASP A 380 27.10 -8.23 -0.63
CA ASP A 380 27.64 -9.33 0.17
C ASP A 380 27.08 -9.27 1.60
N SER A 381 26.97 -8.06 2.16
CA SER A 381 26.27 -7.84 3.43
C SER A 381 24.79 -8.24 3.36
N ALA A 382 24.09 -7.88 2.28
CA ALA A 382 22.68 -8.24 2.10
C ALA A 382 22.51 -9.76 1.90
N ASN A 383 23.34 -10.41 1.08
CA ASN A 383 23.31 -11.85 0.84
C ASN A 383 23.60 -12.65 2.12
N ALA A 384 24.62 -12.25 2.90
CA ALA A 384 24.96 -12.90 4.15
C ALA A 384 23.79 -12.83 5.15
N LEU A 385 23.27 -11.62 5.39
CA LEU A 385 22.14 -11.41 6.27
C LEU A 385 20.95 -12.29 5.91
N ILE A 386 20.50 -12.23 4.64
CA ILE A 386 19.28 -12.92 4.23
C ILE A 386 19.45 -14.45 4.16
N SER A 387 20.69 -14.94 4.09
CA SER A 387 20.97 -16.39 4.09
C SER A 387 20.54 -17.10 5.38
N HIS A 388 20.33 -16.34 6.47
CA HIS A 388 19.84 -16.88 7.74
C HIS A 388 18.33 -17.16 7.74
N ASN A 389 17.58 -16.75 6.72
CA ASN A 389 16.19 -17.16 6.55
C ASN A 389 16.08 -18.57 5.96
N GLY A 390 15.21 -19.42 6.55
CA GLY A 390 15.09 -20.82 6.17
C GLY A 390 14.27 -21.07 4.90
N ASN A 391 13.20 -20.29 4.70
CA ASN A 391 12.24 -20.50 3.62
C ASN A 391 12.47 -19.51 2.46
N ARG A 392 13.54 -19.75 1.67
CA ARG A 392 13.90 -18.92 0.51
C ARG A 392 13.83 -19.71 -0.79
N LEU A 393 13.45 -19.05 -1.89
CA LEU A 393 13.54 -19.62 -3.24
C LEU A 393 14.98 -19.61 -3.75
N GLY A 394 15.90 -19.00 -3.02
CA GLY A 394 17.35 -19.08 -3.19
C GLY A 394 17.85 -18.33 -4.41
N LYS A 395 18.33 -17.09 -4.20
CA LYS A 395 19.09 -16.30 -5.17
C LYS A 395 20.20 -15.56 -4.45
N ASN A 396 21.26 -15.19 -5.15
CA ASN A 396 22.37 -14.39 -4.63
C ASN A 396 22.62 -13.20 -5.57
N LEU A 397 22.62 -12.00 -5.00
CA LEU A 397 22.92 -10.80 -5.77
C LEU A 397 24.40 -10.73 -6.10
N ARG A 398 24.73 -10.39 -7.35
CA ARG A 398 26.09 -10.18 -7.82
C ARG A 398 26.19 -8.89 -8.63
N THR A 399 27.33 -8.23 -8.63
CA THR A 399 27.55 -6.99 -9.38
C THR A 399 28.91 -6.98 -10.04
N GLU A 400 29.03 -6.24 -11.13
CA GLU A 400 30.29 -5.97 -11.83
C GLU A 400 30.89 -4.61 -11.45
N GLN A 401 30.26 -3.86 -10.54
CA GLN A 401 30.71 -2.51 -10.14
C GLN A 401 31.94 -2.53 -9.21
N GLY A 402 32.36 -3.71 -8.74
CA GLY A 402 33.49 -3.84 -7.79
C GLY A 402 33.08 -3.69 -6.33
N PRO A 403 34.06 -3.70 -5.40
CA PRO A 403 33.79 -3.76 -3.94
C PRO A 403 33.14 -2.49 -3.39
N GLY A 404 33.49 -1.32 -3.91
CA GLY A 404 33.06 -0.06 -3.33
C GLY A 404 33.66 0.22 -1.96
N GLU A 405 33.04 1.13 -1.22
CA GLU A 405 33.40 1.44 0.17
C GLU A 405 32.86 0.37 1.12
N PRO A 406 33.60 0.00 2.19
CA PRO A 406 33.07 -0.84 3.26
C PRO A 406 31.86 -0.21 3.93
N VAL A 407 30.94 -1.05 4.42
CA VAL A 407 29.79 -0.62 5.23
C VAL A 407 30.31 -0.03 6.55
N ARG A 408 29.99 1.23 6.82
CA ARG A 408 30.48 1.95 7.98
C ARG A 408 29.55 1.72 9.17
N VAL A 409 30.09 1.36 10.32
CA VAL A 409 29.35 1.08 11.55
C VAL A 409 29.78 2.08 12.64
N TYR A 410 28.77 2.71 13.27
CA TYR A 410 29.00 3.66 14.36
C TYR A 410 28.18 3.31 15.60
N GLU A 411 28.84 3.22 16.75
CA GLU A 411 28.23 3.09 18.06
C GLU A 411 28.22 4.44 18.75
N ALA A 412 27.04 4.94 19.07
CA ALA A 412 26.85 6.20 19.76
C ALA A 412 26.54 6.00 21.26
N PRO A 413 26.99 6.92 22.15
CA PRO A 413 26.62 6.87 23.56
C PRO A 413 25.13 7.16 23.79
N SER A 414 24.49 7.94 22.92
CA SER A 414 23.06 8.28 22.97
C SER A 414 22.49 8.50 21.59
N ASP A 415 21.15 8.48 21.48
CA ASP A 415 20.40 8.79 20.26
C ASP A 415 20.68 10.22 19.74
N PHE A 416 20.87 11.18 20.64
CA PHE A 416 21.28 12.54 20.26
C PHE A 416 22.68 12.57 19.63
N ALA A 417 23.65 11.84 20.22
CA ALA A 417 25.00 11.74 19.67
C ALA A 417 24.99 10.98 18.32
N GLU A 418 24.14 9.98 18.18
CA GLU A 418 23.91 9.26 16.91
C GLU A 418 23.44 10.22 15.82
N ALA A 419 22.40 11.02 16.11
CA ALA A 419 21.84 11.99 15.17
C ALA A 419 22.85 13.08 14.78
N GLN A 420 23.62 13.59 15.74
CA GLN A 420 24.65 14.60 15.48
C GLN A 420 25.76 14.05 14.58
N TRP A 421 26.24 12.84 14.85
CA TRP A 421 27.23 12.17 14.00
C TRP A 421 26.69 11.97 12.57
N MET A 422 25.45 11.52 12.41
CA MET A 422 24.83 11.38 11.08
C MET A 422 24.85 12.70 10.31
N VAL A 423 24.49 13.81 10.97
CA VAL A 423 24.49 15.14 10.35
C VAL A 423 25.89 15.54 9.89
N ASP A 424 26.92 15.24 10.68
CA ASP A 424 28.30 15.56 10.32
C ASP A 424 28.83 14.70 9.16
N GLU A 425 28.46 13.39 9.11
CA GLU A 425 28.74 12.53 7.97
C GLU A 425 28.00 12.99 6.70
N MET A 426 26.73 13.43 6.82
CA MET A 426 25.97 13.99 5.69
C MET A 426 26.64 15.25 5.14
N LYS A 427 27.14 16.15 6.01
CA LYS A 427 27.93 17.32 5.57
C LYS A 427 29.18 16.90 4.80
N GLN A 428 29.82 15.81 5.21
CA GLN A 428 30.96 15.26 4.49
C GLN A 428 30.56 14.71 3.14
N LEU A 429 29.46 13.92 3.06
CA LEU A 429 28.94 13.40 1.79
C LEU A 429 28.60 14.53 0.80
N ILE A 430 27.98 15.62 1.28
CA ILE A 430 27.65 16.78 0.45
C ILE A 430 28.96 17.45 -0.06
N ARG A 431 30.01 17.57 0.76
CA ARG A 431 31.33 18.06 0.31
C ARG A 431 31.96 17.13 -0.73
N ASP A 432 31.72 15.81 -0.61
CA ASP A 432 32.19 14.79 -1.55
C ASP A 432 31.36 14.78 -2.86
N GLY A 433 30.38 15.68 -2.99
CA GLY A 433 29.59 15.86 -4.21
C GLY A 433 28.26 15.09 -4.26
N PHE A 434 27.79 14.53 -3.14
CA PHE A 434 26.47 13.92 -3.08
C PHE A 434 25.38 14.99 -3.02
N GLU A 435 24.32 14.83 -3.81
CA GLU A 435 23.11 15.66 -3.67
C GLU A 435 22.32 15.23 -2.43
N ARG A 436 21.72 16.18 -1.71
CA ARG A 436 20.93 15.90 -0.49
C ARG A 436 19.79 14.92 -0.76
N LYS A 437 19.11 15.05 -1.90
CA LYS A 437 18.02 14.14 -2.29
C LYS A 437 18.46 12.70 -2.51
N GLU A 438 19.76 12.46 -2.70
CA GLU A 438 20.36 11.13 -2.86
C GLU A 438 20.94 10.59 -1.54
N ILE A 439 20.66 11.26 -0.42
CA ILE A 439 21.02 10.82 0.94
C ILE A 439 19.73 10.51 1.71
N ALA A 440 19.61 9.30 2.23
CA ALA A 440 18.46 8.88 3.01
C ALA A 440 18.83 8.38 4.39
N VAL A 441 17.97 8.65 5.37
CA VAL A 441 18.00 8.04 6.71
C VAL A 441 16.79 7.12 6.84
N LEU A 442 17.08 5.86 7.11
CA LEU A 442 16.08 4.81 7.26
C LEU A 442 16.00 4.40 8.74
N TYR A 443 14.80 4.41 9.26
CA TYR A 443 14.52 4.00 10.63
C TYR A 443 13.37 2.99 10.67
N ARG A 444 13.34 2.17 11.74
CA ARG A 444 12.31 1.13 11.90
C ARG A 444 10.98 1.72 12.36
N SER A 445 11.00 2.73 13.21
CA SER A 445 9.82 3.37 13.80
C SER A 445 9.83 4.88 13.60
N ASN A 446 8.66 5.47 13.32
CA ASN A 446 8.50 6.92 13.19
C ASN A 446 8.91 7.70 14.47
N ALA A 447 8.85 7.07 15.66
CA ALA A 447 9.30 7.69 16.90
C ALA A 447 10.80 8.08 16.89
N GLN A 448 11.60 7.41 16.02
CA GLN A 448 13.04 7.72 15.89
C GLN A 448 13.29 9.01 15.11
N SER A 449 12.37 9.45 14.26
CA SER A 449 12.61 10.58 13.34
C SER A 449 12.82 11.91 14.06
N ARG A 450 12.15 12.12 15.19
CA ARG A 450 12.14 13.40 15.91
C ARG A 450 13.53 13.90 16.31
N VAL A 451 14.37 13.02 16.85
CA VAL A 451 15.73 13.40 17.28
C VAL A 451 16.58 13.78 16.06
N ILE A 452 16.40 13.04 14.95
CA ILE A 452 17.11 13.28 13.68
C ILE A 452 16.63 14.59 13.05
N GLU A 453 15.32 14.82 13.01
CA GLU A 453 14.71 16.06 12.51
C GLU A 453 15.22 17.27 13.28
N THR A 454 15.28 17.19 14.62
CA THR A 454 15.82 18.25 15.47
C THR A 454 17.29 18.53 15.16
N ALA A 455 18.13 17.50 14.96
CA ALA A 455 19.53 17.67 14.63
C ALA A 455 19.73 18.35 13.25
N LEU A 456 18.94 17.95 12.25
CA LEU A 456 18.94 18.56 10.92
C LEU A 456 18.46 20.01 10.96
N PHE A 457 17.37 20.29 11.69
CA PHE A 457 16.83 21.64 11.87
C PHE A 457 17.85 22.58 12.53
N ASN A 458 18.47 22.15 13.64
CA ASN A 458 19.46 22.94 14.36
C ASN A 458 20.69 23.29 13.52
N THR A 459 21.00 22.49 12.51
CA THR A 459 22.11 22.72 11.57
C THR A 459 21.67 23.40 10.28
N GLY A 460 20.42 23.78 10.14
CA GLY A 460 19.88 24.41 8.93
C GLY A 460 19.92 23.50 7.70
N MET A 461 20.01 22.17 7.87
CA MET A 461 20.07 21.22 6.76
C MET A 461 18.64 20.88 6.31
N PRO A 462 18.26 21.18 5.06
CA PRO A 462 16.93 20.90 4.57
C PRO A 462 16.68 19.38 4.52
N TYR A 463 15.53 18.95 5.02
CA TYR A 463 15.13 17.54 5.04
C TYR A 463 13.65 17.40 4.66
N ARG A 464 13.26 16.18 4.33
CA ARG A 464 11.88 15.79 4.04
C ARG A 464 11.57 14.48 4.70
N VAL A 465 10.42 14.39 5.37
CA VAL A 465 9.93 13.17 6.00
C VAL A 465 8.94 12.49 5.04
N TYR A 466 9.28 11.27 4.62
CA TYR A 466 8.35 10.40 3.92
C TYR A 466 7.49 9.65 4.94
N GLY A 467 6.18 9.66 4.74
CA GLY A 467 5.24 8.98 5.64
C GLY A 467 4.73 9.86 6.79
N GLY A 468 5.02 11.17 6.77
CA GLY A 468 4.19 12.16 7.46
C GLY A 468 2.76 12.11 6.92
N LEU A 469 1.80 12.89 7.48
CA LEU A 469 0.45 12.95 6.94
C LEU A 469 0.53 13.22 5.44
N ARG A 470 0.01 12.29 4.65
CA ARG A 470 0.02 12.35 3.19
C ARG A 470 -0.77 13.55 2.73
N PHE A 471 -0.47 14.09 1.56
CA PHE A 471 -1.16 15.27 1.06
C PHE A 471 -2.69 15.11 1.13
N PHE A 472 -3.21 14.02 0.58
CA PHE A 472 -4.66 13.75 0.62
C PHE A 472 -5.20 13.28 1.99
N GLU A 473 -4.34 13.09 2.99
CA GLU A 473 -4.72 12.77 4.38
C GLU A 473 -4.75 14.00 5.29
N ARG A 474 -4.21 15.13 4.86
CA ARG A 474 -4.23 16.39 5.62
C ARG A 474 -5.66 16.84 5.85
N ALA A 475 -5.94 17.37 7.05
CA ALA A 475 -7.29 17.71 7.47
C ALA A 475 -7.98 18.69 6.53
N GLU A 476 -7.26 19.74 6.09
CA GLU A 476 -7.74 20.76 5.16
C GLU A 476 -8.09 20.16 3.79
N ILE A 477 -7.27 19.24 3.29
CA ILE A 477 -7.51 18.56 2.02
C ILE A 477 -8.71 17.61 2.13
N LYS A 478 -8.83 16.86 3.23
CA LYS A 478 -10.01 16.01 3.48
C LYS A 478 -11.30 16.81 3.59
N HIS A 479 -11.26 18.02 4.13
CA HIS A 479 -12.42 18.91 4.12
C HIS A 479 -12.79 19.32 2.69
N ALA A 480 -11.81 19.74 1.88
CA ALA A 480 -12.05 20.09 0.48
C ALA A 480 -12.60 18.91 -0.33
N LEU A 481 -12.00 17.72 -0.20
CA LEU A 481 -12.47 16.51 -0.87
C LEU A 481 -13.89 16.12 -0.44
N ALA A 482 -14.25 16.31 0.83
CA ALA A 482 -15.61 16.04 1.29
C ALA A 482 -16.65 16.96 0.64
N TYR A 483 -16.33 18.26 0.44
CA TYR A 483 -17.20 19.15 -0.34
C TYR A 483 -17.32 18.69 -1.79
N LEU A 484 -16.21 18.35 -2.43
CA LEU A 484 -16.19 17.84 -3.80
C LEU A 484 -16.98 16.54 -3.97
N ARG A 485 -16.91 15.63 -2.99
CA ARG A 485 -17.71 14.39 -2.97
C ARG A 485 -19.21 14.68 -2.88
N LEU A 486 -19.62 15.69 -2.09
CA LEU A 486 -21.02 16.10 -2.01
C LEU A 486 -21.52 16.73 -3.32
N LEU A 487 -20.68 17.38 -4.11
CA LEU A 487 -21.05 17.85 -5.45
C LEU A 487 -21.31 16.67 -6.39
N GLU A 488 -20.52 15.62 -6.33
CA GLU A 488 -20.67 14.42 -7.18
C GLU A 488 -21.81 13.51 -6.68
N ASN A 489 -21.90 13.31 -5.35
CA ASN A 489 -22.92 12.48 -4.71
C ASN A 489 -23.47 13.18 -3.45
N PRO A 490 -24.64 13.83 -3.51
CA PRO A 490 -25.26 14.50 -2.36
C PRO A 490 -25.60 13.55 -1.22
N ASN A 491 -25.75 12.25 -1.50
CA ASN A 491 -26.12 11.23 -0.54
C ASN A 491 -24.91 10.59 0.19
N ASP A 492 -23.70 11.14 0.02
CA ASP A 492 -22.53 10.74 0.81
C ASP A 492 -22.62 11.28 2.24
N ASP A 493 -23.29 10.52 3.11
CA ASP A 493 -23.48 10.85 4.52
C ASP A 493 -22.14 11.03 5.26
N THR A 494 -21.10 10.35 4.86
CA THR A 494 -19.76 10.46 5.47
C THR A 494 -19.14 11.82 5.18
N SER A 495 -19.18 12.27 3.94
CA SER A 495 -18.74 13.61 3.55
C SER A 495 -19.64 14.70 4.13
N PHE A 496 -20.95 14.47 4.15
CA PHE A 496 -21.90 15.38 4.79
C PHE A 496 -21.55 15.63 6.25
N MET A 497 -21.36 14.57 7.02
CA MET A 497 -21.00 14.64 8.45
C MET A 497 -19.68 15.36 8.71
N ARG A 498 -18.73 15.22 7.80
CA ARG A 498 -17.41 15.85 7.91
C ARG A 498 -17.49 17.37 7.78
N VAL A 499 -18.35 17.90 6.91
CA VAL A 499 -18.32 19.31 6.53
C VAL A 499 -19.59 20.10 6.88
N VAL A 500 -20.66 19.48 7.36
CA VAL A 500 -21.91 20.17 7.69
C VAL A 500 -21.71 21.35 8.64
N ASN A 501 -20.81 21.24 9.62
CA ASN A 501 -20.43 22.30 10.55
C ASN A 501 -18.97 22.73 10.44
N PHE A 502 -18.33 22.49 9.31
CA PHE A 502 -16.97 22.94 9.06
C PHE A 502 -16.85 23.66 7.71
N PRO A 503 -16.43 24.94 7.68
CA PRO A 503 -16.23 25.87 8.82
C PRO A 503 -17.48 26.03 9.72
N ALA A 504 -17.27 26.49 10.96
CA ALA A 504 -18.34 26.56 11.96
C ALA A 504 -19.57 27.36 11.49
N ARG A 505 -20.75 26.71 11.52
CA ARG A 505 -22.05 27.29 11.08
C ARG A 505 -23.08 27.34 12.20
N GLY A 506 -22.65 27.09 13.44
CA GLY A 506 -23.57 27.06 14.60
C GLY A 506 -24.46 25.80 14.64
N ILE A 507 -24.12 24.76 13.89
CA ILE A 507 -24.79 23.47 13.88
C ILE A 507 -24.18 22.59 14.98
N GLY A 508 -24.96 22.36 16.04
CA GLY A 508 -24.53 21.55 17.19
C GLY A 508 -24.63 20.05 16.91
N ALA A 509 -23.88 19.24 17.66
CA ALA A 509 -23.90 17.78 17.56
C ALA A 509 -25.32 17.19 17.70
N ARG A 510 -26.13 17.73 18.64
CA ARG A 510 -27.51 17.31 18.87
C ARG A 510 -28.41 17.50 17.63
N SER A 511 -28.17 18.54 16.84
CA SER A 511 -28.94 18.80 15.62
C SER A 511 -28.61 17.78 14.52
N VAL A 512 -27.36 17.40 14.47
CA VAL A 512 -26.88 16.38 13.53
C VAL A 512 -27.39 14.99 13.96
N GLU A 513 -27.43 14.71 15.25
CA GLU A 513 -28.02 13.49 15.79
C GLU A 513 -29.51 13.37 15.47
N GLN A 514 -30.25 14.45 15.63
CA GLN A 514 -31.67 14.48 15.23
C GLN A 514 -31.88 14.22 13.74
N LEU A 515 -31.02 14.79 12.89
CA LEU A 515 -31.05 14.53 11.45
C LEU A 515 -30.76 13.07 11.14
N GLN A 516 -29.75 12.46 11.81
CA GLN A 516 -29.45 11.05 11.67
C GLN A 516 -30.58 10.13 12.08
N ASP A 517 -31.29 10.47 13.18
CA ASP A 517 -32.46 9.71 13.65
C ASP A 517 -33.60 9.76 12.63
N ILE A 518 -33.85 10.94 12.02
CA ILE A 518 -34.85 11.11 10.97
C ILE A 518 -34.45 10.29 9.73
N ALA A 519 -33.22 10.43 9.24
CA ALA A 519 -32.72 9.69 8.09
C ALA A 519 -32.82 8.17 8.29
N LYS A 520 -32.52 7.70 9.51
CA LYS A 520 -32.68 6.29 9.89
C LYS A 520 -34.16 5.85 9.89
N ALA A 521 -35.06 6.66 10.44
CA ALA A 521 -36.47 6.34 10.52
C ALA A 521 -37.14 6.31 9.15
N THR A 522 -36.69 7.17 8.22
CA THR A 522 -37.25 7.29 6.86
C THR A 522 -36.50 6.43 5.84
N GLY A 523 -35.32 5.90 6.17
CA GLY A 523 -34.50 5.08 5.26
C GLY A 523 -33.86 5.89 4.12
N CYS A 524 -33.72 7.22 4.25
CA CYS A 524 -33.13 8.12 3.26
C CYS A 524 -31.73 8.64 3.71
N SER A 525 -31.06 9.38 2.82
CA SER A 525 -29.78 10.05 3.12
C SER A 525 -29.97 11.21 4.11
N LEU A 526 -28.86 11.70 4.70
CA LEU A 526 -28.87 12.91 5.54
C LEU A 526 -29.31 14.13 4.74
N HIS A 527 -28.92 14.23 3.48
CA HIS A 527 -29.32 15.29 2.57
C HIS A 527 -30.83 15.35 2.42
N ASP A 528 -31.49 14.24 2.11
CA ASP A 528 -32.92 14.17 1.88
C ASP A 528 -33.73 14.35 3.18
N ALA A 529 -33.19 13.86 4.30
CA ALA A 529 -33.81 13.96 5.60
C ALA A 529 -33.93 15.43 6.10
N VAL A 530 -33.13 16.36 5.56
CA VAL A 530 -33.13 17.78 5.98
C VAL A 530 -34.50 18.42 5.86
N SER A 531 -35.29 18.06 4.84
CA SER A 531 -36.65 18.59 4.62
C SER A 531 -37.61 18.29 5.79
N SER A 532 -37.35 17.20 6.54
CA SER A 532 -38.15 16.77 7.69
C SER A 532 -37.66 17.36 9.03
N LEU A 533 -36.53 18.07 9.05
CA LEU A 533 -35.96 18.66 10.27
C LEU A 533 -36.48 20.07 10.48
N SER A 534 -37.23 20.29 11.54
CA SER A 534 -37.83 21.60 11.88
C SER A 534 -36.98 22.38 12.89
N GLY A 535 -37.22 23.67 13.00
CA GLY A 535 -36.60 24.58 13.99
C GLY A 535 -35.30 25.24 13.51
N ARG A 536 -34.68 26.04 14.41
CA ARG A 536 -33.47 26.84 14.09
C ARG A 536 -32.30 25.97 13.54
N ALA A 537 -32.18 24.76 14.06
CA ALA A 537 -31.16 23.80 13.62
C ALA A 537 -31.45 23.28 12.20
N GLY A 538 -32.73 22.98 11.92
CA GLY A 538 -33.15 22.57 10.57
C GLY A 538 -32.90 23.68 9.55
N THR A 539 -33.15 24.93 9.87
CA THR A 539 -32.89 26.09 9.00
C THR A 539 -31.37 26.22 8.68
N ALA A 540 -30.50 26.04 9.69
CA ALA A 540 -29.05 26.13 9.48
C ALA A 540 -28.52 25.00 8.60
N ILE A 541 -29.00 23.77 8.80
CA ILE A 541 -28.61 22.61 7.99
C ILE A 541 -29.21 22.72 6.57
N ALA A 542 -30.46 23.17 6.43
CA ALA A 542 -31.07 23.42 5.13
C ALA A 542 -30.32 24.50 4.35
N GLY A 543 -29.81 25.54 5.01
CA GLY A 543 -28.95 26.54 4.38
C GLY A 543 -27.61 25.98 3.90
N PHE A 544 -27.07 25.01 4.62
CA PHE A 544 -25.88 24.29 4.15
C PHE A 544 -26.18 23.43 2.91
N VAL A 545 -27.26 22.64 2.92
CA VAL A 545 -27.68 21.81 1.78
C VAL A 545 -27.96 22.67 0.56
N ALA A 546 -28.75 23.74 0.71
CA ALA A 546 -29.02 24.67 -0.37
C ALA A 546 -27.73 25.27 -0.99
N LYS A 547 -26.72 25.54 -0.16
CA LYS A 547 -25.42 26.03 -0.65
C LYS A 547 -24.69 24.96 -1.48
N ILE A 548 -24.72 23.69 -1.07
CA ILE A 548 -24.14 22.58 -1.84
C ILE A 548 -24.88 22.41 -3.19
N ASP A 549 -26.22 22.50 -3.18
CA ASP A 549 -27.01 22.35 -4.39
C ASP A 549 -26.75 23.49 -5.40
N VAL A 550 -26.67 24.73 -4.92
CA VAL A 550 -26.28 25.89 -5.74
C VAL A 550 -24.86 25.72 -6.31
N LEU A 551 -23.92 25.30 -5.49
CA LEU A 551 -22.56 25.03 -5.97
C LEU A 551 -22.53 23.93 -7.05
N ARG A 552 -23.32 22.86 -6.89
CA ARG A 552 -23.45 21.79 -7.88
C ARG A 552 -24.00 22.32 -9.21
N GLU A 553 -25.01 23.15 -9.16
CA GLU A 553 -25.57 23.78 -10.36
C GLU A 553 -24.57 24.74 -11.03
N GLN A 554 -23.89 25.58 -10.26
CA GLN A 554 -22.91 26.54 -10.78
C GLN A 554 -21.69 25.87 -11.38
N THR A 555 -21.22 24.76 -10.82
CA THR A 555 -20.04 24.04 -11.27
C THR A 555 -20.34 23.07 -12.42
N GLY A 556 -21.60 22.88 -12.79
CA GLY A 556 -22.01 22.08 -13.92
C GLY A 556 -21.38 22.56 -15.25
N GLY A 557 -20.47 21.78 -15.80
CA GLY A 557 -19.77 22.10 -17.06
C GLY A 557 -18.49 22.93 -16.92
N MET A 558 -18.07 23.28 -15.71
CA MET A 558 -16.76 23.88 -15.46
C MET A 558 -15.63 22.84 -15.59
N ASN A 559 -14.41 23.31 -15.88
CA ASN A 559 -13.24 22.44 -15.79
C ASN A 559 -12.91 22.12 -14.31
N LEU A 560 -12.19 21.03 -14.06
CA LEU A 560 -11.90 20.54 -12.72
C LEU A 560 -11.19 21.55 -11.81
N ARG A 561 -10.25 22.32 -12.37
CA ARG A 561 -9.55 23.40 -11.67
C ARG A 561 -10.52 24.44 -11.12
N ASP A 562 -11.43 24.93 -11.98
CA ASP A 562 -12.37 25.97 -11.62
C ASP A 562 -13.43 25.45 -10.62
N ILE A 563 -13.85 24.18 -10.73
CA ILE A 563 -14.71 23.51 -9.75
C ILE A 563 -14.06 23.55 -8.36
N ILE A 564 -12.80 23.12 -8.25
CA ILE A 564 -12.10 23.09 -6.96
C ILE A 564 -11.92 24.51 -6.42
N SER A 565 -11.51 25.47 -7.25
CA SER A 565 -11.35 26.87 -6.83
C SER A 565 -12.65 27.45 -6.30
N ALA A 566 -13.76 27.26 -7.01
CA ALA A 566 -15.08 27.69 -6.58
C ALA A 566 -15.51 27.06 -5.23
N VAL A 567 -15.26 25.76 -5.08
CA VAL A 567 -15.54 25.04 -3.81
C VAL A 567 -14.72 25.61 -2.66
N LEU A 568 -13.44 25.85 -2.83
CA LEU A 568 -12.56 26.39 -1.78
C LEU A 568 -12.96 27.78 -1.31
N GLU A 569 -13.39 28.64 -2.24
CA GLU A 569 -13.86 29.99 -1.92
C GLU A 569 -15.26 29.97 -1.31
N GLU A 570 -16.21 29.35 -1.99
CA GLU A 570 -17.61 29.40 -1.61
C GLU A 570 -17.94 28.57 -0.35
N SER A 571 -17.21 27.48 -0.09
CA SER A 571 -17.35 26.72 1.17
C SER A 571 -16.94 27.55 2.40
N GLY A 572 -16.09 28.56 2.20
CA GLY A 572 -15.46 29.36 3.24
C GLY A 572 -14.20 28.71 3.84
N LEU A 573 -13.68 27.64 3.24
CA LEU A 573 -12.47 26.96 3.71
C LEU A 573 -11.25 27.86 3.67
N LEU A 574 -11.01 28.57 2.57
CA LEU A 574 -9.89 29.50 2.47
C LEU A 574 -9.99 30.63 3.50
N ALA A 575 -11.16 31.22 3.67
CA ALA A 575 -11.38 32.27 4.67
C ALA A 575 -11.14 31.76 6.10
N HIS A 576 -11.60 30.54 6.40
CA HIS A 576 -11.40 29.89 7.70
C HIS A 576 -9.92 29.70 8.02
N TYR A 577 -9.17 29.08 7.11
CA TYR A 577 -7.75 28.79 7.34
C TYR A 577 -6.88 30.04 7.29
N ARG A 578 -7.23 31.08 6.51
CA ARG A 578 -6.53 32.39 6.54
C ARG A 578 -6.67 33.09 7.88
N ALA A 579 -7.75 32.80 8.63
CA ALA A 579 -7.97 33.36 9.96
C ALA A 579 -7.26 32.60 11.09
N GLU A 580 -6.75 31.40 10.85
CA GLU A 580 -6.00 30.62 11.83
C GLU A 580 -4.56 31.14 11.99
N ARG A 581 -4.03 31.07 13.23
CA ARG A 581 -2.67 31.57 13.56
C ARG A 581 -1.55 30.86 12.80
N GLU A 582 -1.73 29.60 12.41
CA GLU A 582 -0.82 28.74 11.64
C GLU A 582 -1.47 28.27 10.33
N GLY A 583 -2.35 29.08 9.79
CA GLY A 583 -3.16 28.71 8.63
C GLY A 583 -2.46 28.86 7.28
N ALA A 584 -1.30 29.56 7.22
CA ALA A 584 -0.61 29.82 5.96
C ALA A 584 -0.26 28.53 5.21
N ASP A 585 0.34 27.53 5.90
CA ASP A 585 0.70 26.25 5.32
C ASP A 585 -0.54 25.47 4.82
N ARG A 586 -1.68 25.63 5.52
CA ARG A 586 -2.93 24.97 5.13
C ARG A 586 -3.56 25.61 3.91
N VAL A 587 -3.47 26.94 3.79
CA VAL A 587 -3.89 27.66 2.59
C VAL A 587 -3.05 27.25 1.39
N GLU A 588 -1.71 27.19 1.55
CA GLU A 588 -0.80 26.70 0.52
C GLU A 588 -1.15 25.27 0.10
N ASN A 589 -1.50 24.38 1.05
CA ASN A 589 -1.96 23.02 0.72
C ASN A 589 -3.27 23.01 -0.08
N LEU A 590 -4.21 23.89 0.20
CA LEU A 590 -5.46 24.00 -0.56
C LEU A 590 -5.22 24.55 -1.98
N GLU A 591 -4.30 25.51 -2.13
CA GLU A 591 -3.87 26.02 -3.44
C GLU A 591 -3.15 24.91 -4.24
N GLU A 592 -2.33 24.09 -3.58
CA GLU A 592 -1.68 22.92 -4.19
C GLU A 592 -2.69 21.85 -4.63
N LEU A 593 -3.85 21.73 -3.98
CA LEU A 593 -4.93 20.83 -4.43
C LEU A 593 -5.46 21.25 -5.82
N VAL A 594 -5.54 22.55 -6.09
CA VAL A 594 -5.91 23.08 -7.41
C VAL A 594 -4.88 22.71 -8.48
N ASN A 595 -3.58 22.81 -8.13
CA ASN A 595 -2.47 22.43 -9.01
C ASN A 595 -2.44 20.90 -9.26
N ALA A 596 -2.74 20.10 -8.23
CA ALA A 596 -2.84 18.66 -8.35
C ALA A 596 -3.95 18.24 -9.34
N ALA A 597 -5.09 18.93 -9.29
CA ALA A 597 -6.20 18.68 -10.21
C ALA A 597 -5.86 19.05 -11.66
N GLU A 598 -5.18 20.18 -11.87
CA GLU A 598 -4.73 20.61 -13.21
C GLU A 598 -3.74 19.58 -13.78
N SER A 599 -2.78 19.13 -12.97
CA SER A 599 -1.82 18.11 -13.36
C SER A 599 -2.51 16.78 -13.69
N PHE A 600 -3.53 16.41 -12.92
CA PHE A 600 -4.34 15.22 -13.19
C PHE A 600 -5.05 15.28 -14.54
N VAL A 601 -5.71 16.39 -14.84
CA VAL A 601 -6.40 16.61 -16.15
C VAL A 601 -5.43 16.54 -17.32
N MET A 602 -4.23 17.12 -17.18
CA MET A 602 -3.20 17.07 -18.22
C MET A 602 -2.67 15.66 -18.47
N GLN A 603 -2.54 14.85 -17.40
CA GLN A 603 -1.97 13.50 -17.47
C GLN A 603 -2.97 12.48 -17.99
N GLU A 604 -4.23 12.55 -17.56
CA GLU A 604 -5.30 11.66 -18.01
C GLU A 604 -5.92 12.08 -19.33
N GLY A 605 -5.59 13.28 -19.83
CA GLY A 605 -5.98 13.78 -21.16
C GLY A 605 -7.43 14.23 -21.26
N PHE A 606 -8.11 14.50 -20.16
CA PHE A 606 -9.48 15.05 -20.15
C PHE A 606 -9.58 16.43 -20.81
N GLY A 607 -8.47 17.13 -21.00
CA GLY A 607 -8.45 18.51 -21.56
C GLY A 607 -8.57 18.60 -23.09
N ARG A 608 -8.43 17.49 -23.84
CA ARG A 608 -8.47 17.53 -25.32
C ARG A 608 -9.81 17.09 -25.91
N ASP A 609 -10.62 16.35 -25.16
CA ASP A 609 -11.88 15.77 -25.67
C ASP A 609 -13.11 16.57 -25.22
N ALA A 610 -13.01 17.39 -24.16
CA ALA A 610 -14.12 18.22 -23.67
C ALA A 610 -14.53 19.35 -24.66
N ALA A 611 -13.60 19.88 -25.43
CA ALA A 611 -13.91 20.90 -26.47
C ALA A 611 -14.59 20.30 -27.70
N GLY A 612 -14.43 18.98 -27.94
CA GLY A 612 -15.07 18.26 -29.05
C GLY A 612 -16.47 17.76 -28.73
N LEU A 613 -16.71 17.33 -27.48
CA LEU A 613 -17.99 16.75 -27.05
C LEU A 613 -19.08 17.80 -26.78
N THR A 614 -18.74 19.03 -26.41
CA THR A 614 -19.69 20.13 -26.27
C THR A 614 -20.28 20.57 -27.59
N GLN A 615 -19.59 20.40 -28.72
CA GLN A 615 -20.15 20.68 -30.05
C GLN A 615 -21.07 19.55 -30.56
N GLN A 616 -20.82 18.30 -30.18
CA GLN A 616 -21.68 17.17 -30.59
C GLN A 616 -22.95 17.04 -29.74
N ALA A 617 -22.90 17.36 -28.45
CA ALA A 617 -24.09 17.36 -27.57
C ALA A 617 -25.10 18.46 -27.92
N GLY A 618 -24.62 19.58 -28.46
CA GLY A 618 -25.48 20.66 -28.98
C GLY A 618 -26.19 20.30 -30.30
N MET A 619 -25.57 19.48 -31.14
CA MET A 619 -26.17 19.06 -32.44
C MET A 619 -27.18 17.92 -32.28
N THR A 620 -27.04 17.07 -31.29
CA THR A 620 -27.97 15.93 -31.05
C THR A 620 -29.31 16.38 -30.44
N LYS A 621 -29.34 17.46 -29.66
CA LYS A 621 -30.61 18.02 -29.16
C LYS A 621 -31.44 18.76 -30.22
N SER A 622 -30.83 19.22 -31.30
CA SER A 622 -31.53 19.88 -32.43
C SER A 622 -32.14 18.92 -33.44
N LEU A 623 -31.72 17.63 -33.44
CA LEU A 623 -32.18 16.63 -34.40
C LEU A 623 -33.32 15.72 -33.88
N LEU A 624 -33.69 15.81 -32.59
CA LEU A 624 -34.76 15.02 -32.00
C LEU A 624 -36.14 15.71 -31.99
N SER A 625 -36.28 16.91 -32.62
CA SER A 625 -37.53 17.65 -32.64
C SER A 625 -38.28 17.71 -33.99
N GLN A 626 -37.84 16.92 -34.99
CA GLN A 626 -38.60 16.82 -36.25
C GLN A 626 -38.71 15.38 -36.70
N SER A 627 -39.82 14.76 -36.37
CA SER A 627 -40.35 13.59 -37.13
C SER A 627 -41.39 14.09 -38.14
N PRO A 628 -41.37 13.56 -39.35
CA PRO A 628 -42.64 13.13 -39.95
C PRO A 628 -42.63 11.65 -40.40
N ALA A 629 -43.83 11.11 -40.31
CA ALA A 629 -44.18 9.75 -40.57
C ALA A 629 -44.07 9.32 -42.04
N SER A 630 -43.94 8.01 -42.17
CA SER A 630 -44.41 7.09 -43.20
C SER A 630 -43.68 7.03 -44.56
N GLN A 631 -43.24 5.93 -44.92
CA GLN A 631 -43.62 4.99 -45.99
C GLN A 631 -42.45 4.08 -46.38
N GLY A 632 -42.79 2.76 -46.46
CA GLY A 632 -41.88 1.69 -46.70
C GLY A 632 -41.39 1.60 -48.14
N LEU A 633 -40.39 0.77 -48.29
CA LEU A 633 -40.25 -0.20 -49.41
C LEU A 633 -38.98 -1.06 -49.21
N ASP A 634 -39.17 -2.31 -49.54
CA ASP A 634 -38.32 -3.48 -49.55
C ASP A 634 -36.88 -3.29 -50.07
N GLY A 635 -35.98 -4.13 -49.56
CA GLY A 635 -34.84 -4.59 -50.34
C GLY A 635 -33.58 -4.86 -49.53
N ASP A 636 -33.27 -6.16 -49.38
CA ASP A 636 -31.95 -6.77 -49.20
C ASP A 636 -31.21 -6.64 -47.88
N ALA A 637 -31.04 -7.78 -47.23
CA ALA A 637 -30.27 -8.07 -46.07
C ALA A 637 -28.74 -7.95 -46.29
N PRO A 638 -28.02 -7.46 -45.34
CA PRO A 638 -26.66 -7.91 -45.11
C PRO A 638 -26.60 -8.76 -43.84
N THR A 639 -25.85 -9.82 -43.98
CA THR A 639 -25.35 -10.84 -43.06
C THR A 639 -25.27 -10.45 -41.62
N GLU A 640 -25.87 -11.28 -40.78
CA GLU A 640 -25.82 -11.29 -39.32
C GLU A 640 -24.36 -11.16 -38.78
N ALA A 641 -24.00 -9.99 -38.25
CA ALA A 641 -23.03 -9.90 -37.20
C ALA A 641 -23.75 -10.26 -35.90
N THR A 642 -23.32 -11.34 -35.28
CA THR A 642 -23.90 -11.92 -34.09
C THR A 642 -24.07 -10.88 -32.97
N ALA A 643 -25.29 -10.81 -32.44
CA ALA A 643 -25.76 -9.90 -31.42
C ALA A 643 -25.02 -10.04 -30.04
N ASP A 644 -24.07 -10.95 -29.95
CA ASP A 644 -23.33 -11.22 -28.69
C ASP A 644 -22.16 -10.28 -28.45
N ASP A 645 -21.59 -9.62 -29.46
CA ASP A 645 -20.49 -8.66 -29.27
C ASP A 645 -20.97 -7.26 -28.84
N ALA A 646 -22.24 -6.95 -28.94
CA ALA A 646 -22.80 -5.66 -28.55
C ALA A 646 -23.20 -5.57 -27.05
N ALA A 647 -23.29 -6.72 -26.35
CA ALA A 647 -23.74 -6.76 -24.96
C ALA A 647 -22.62 -6.48 -23.94
N PHE A 648 -21.36 -6.58 -24.36
CA PHE A 648 -20.19 -6.34 -23.51
C PHE A 648 -19.26 -5.24 -24.04
N GLY A 649 -19.73 -4.43 -24.95
CA GLY A 649 -19.05 -3.22 -25.36
C GLY A 649 -18.80 -2.37 -24.12
N ASP A 650 -17.52 -2.02 -23.87
CA ASP A 650 -17.11 -0.92 -23.02
C ASP A 650 -17.90 0.30 -23.55
N THR A 651 -19.14 0.49 -23.03
CA THR A 651 -19.88 1.72 -23.26
C THR A 651 -19.00 2.78 -22.64
N GLY A 652 -18.28 3.54 -23.47
CA GLY A 652 -17.36 4.60 -23.05
C GLY A 652 -18.09 5.73 -22.32
N GLU A 653 -18.86 5.42 -21.30
CA GLU A 653 -19.29 6.39 -20.30
C GLU A 653 -18.04 6.78 -19.50
N THR A 654 -17.36 7.78 -20.00
CA THR A 654 -16.24 8.42 -19.33
C THR A 654 -16.77 8.98 -18.00
N LEU A 655 -16.14 8.57 -16.87
CA LEU A 655 -16.35 9.23 -15.59
C LEU A 655 -16.22 10.75 -15.74
N SER A 656 -17.02 11.51 -15.00
CA SER A 656 -16.80 12.95 -14.92
C SER A 656 -15.35 13.22 -14.48
N PRO A 657 -14.67 14.26 -14.96
CA PRO A 657 -13.33 14.62 -14.51
C PRO A 657 -13.22 14.72 -12.98
N LEU A 658 -14.30 15.17 -12.33
CA LEU A 658 -14.40 15.25 -10.87
C LEU A 658 -14.44 13.86 -10.23
N ALA A 659 -15.28 12.95 -10.70
CA ALA A 659 -15.37 11.58 -10.18
C ALA A 659 -14.05 10.81 -10.37
N ALA A 660 -13.40 11.00 -11.50
CA ALA A 660 -12.10 10.40 -11.78
C ALA A 660 -11.02 10.95 -10.85
N PHE A 661 -10.99 12.25 -10.60
CA PHE A 661 -10.06 12.89 -9.66
C PHE A 661 -10.30 12.44 -8.21
N LEU A 662 -11.55 12.38 -7.76
CA LEU A 662 -11.89 11.90 -6.41
C LEU A 662 -11.46 10.43 -6.20
N THR A 663 -11.61 9.60 -7.22
CA THR A 663 -11.13 8.22 -7.22
C THR A 663 -9.60 8.18 -7.15
N HIS A 664 -8.91 9.00 -7.97
CA HIS A 664 -7.46 9.13 -7.95
C HIS A 664 -6.96 9.58 -6.56
N ALA A 665 -7.56 10.61 -5.98
CA ALA A 665 -7.24 11.10 -4.65
C ALA A 665 -7.42 10.04 -3.56
N ALA A 666 -8.48 9.23 -3.64
CA ALA A 666 -8.73 8.14 -2.70
C ALA A 666 -7.69 7.00 -2.85
N LEU A 667 -7.26 6.69 -4.07
CA LEU A 667 -6.24 5.68 -4.36
C LEU A 667 -4.82 6.17 -4.01
N GLU A 668 -4.52 7.45 -4.25
CA GLU A 668 -3.22 8.07 -3.90
C GLU A 668 -3.07 8.38 -2.42
N ALA A 669 -4.17 8.52 -1.66
CA ALA A 669 -4.09 8.53 -0.20
C ALA A 669 -3.35 7.27 0.34
N GLY A 670 -3.12 6.26 -0.50
CA GLY A 670 -2.28 5.09 -0.29
C GLY A 670 -0.79 5.24 -0.66
N ASP A 671 -0.38 6.19 -1.53
CA ASP A 671 0.99 6.28 -2.08
C ASP A 671 1.77 7.51 -1.62
N ASN A 672 3.05 7.27 -1.25
CA ASN A 672 3.99 8.32 -0.85
C ASN A 672 4.54 9.06 -2.08
N MET A 673 3.91 10.15 -2.51
CA MET A 673 4.53 11.07 -3.47
C MET A 673 5.10 12.29 -2.74
N ALA A 674 6.42 12.37 -2.66
CA ALA A 674 7.10 13.60 -2.28
C ALA A 674 6.97 14.61 -3.42
N GLN A 675 6.74 15.88 -3.08
CA GLN A 675 6.83 16.96 -4.07
C GLN A 675 8.19 16.91 -4.75
N ALA A 676 8.18 16.82 -6.07
CA ALA A 676 9.39 16.80 -6.88
C ALA A 676 10.06 18.18 -6.84
N GLY A 677 11.36 18.24 -6.53
CA GLY A 677 12.18 19.34 -6.92
C GLY A 677 13.11 19.99 -5.90
N GLN A 678 12.96 19.78 -4.59
CA GLN A 678 13.90 20.36 -3.62
C GLN A 678 14.99 19.38 -3.23
N ASP A 679 16.27 19.86 -3.25
CA ASP A 679 17.44 19.13 -2.79
C ASP A 679 17.45 19.09 -1.25
N ALA A 680 16.92 18.00 -0.67
CA ALA A 680 16.74 17.80 0.77
C ALA A 680 17.08 16.36 1.18
N ILE A 681 17.56 16.17 2.41
CA ILE A 681 17.79 14.83 2.99
C ILE A 681 16.46 14.09 3.13
N GLN A 682 16.44 12.80 2.82
CA GLN A 682 15.25 11.98 2.81
C GLN A 682 15.13 11.15 4.09
N LEU A 683 14.12 11.41 4.91
CA LEU A 683 13.85 10.69 6.16
C LEU A 683 12.65 9.77 5.95
N MET A 684 12.76 8.48 6.28
CA MET A 684 11.64 7.55 6.12
C MET A 684 11.81 6.27 6.93
N THR A 685 10.69 5.57 7.13
CA THR A 685 10.77 4.19 7.63
C THR A 685 11.34 3.26 6.56
N VAL A 686 11.95 2.16 6.98
CA VAL A 686 12.46 1.13 6.06
C VAL A 686 11.35 0.62 5.12
N HIS A 687 10.12 0.46 5.63
CA HIS A 687 8.97 0.05 4.80
C HIS A 687 8.67 1.04 3.66
N SER A 688 8.76 2.34 3.96
CA SER A 688 8.52 3.40 2.96
C SER A 688 9.66 3.50 1.93
N ALA A 689 10.84 2.97 2.26
CA ALA A 689 12.00 2.95 1.37
C ALA A 689 11.94 1.87 0.29
N LYS A 690 10.98 0.92 0.39
CA LYS A 690 10.80 -0.11 -0.63
C LYS A 690 10.49 0.52 -1.99
N GLY A 691 11.21 0.09 -3.04
CA GLY A 691 11.11 0.66 -4.39
C GLY A 691 11.95 1.92 -4.63
N LEU A 692 12.52 2.54 -3.57
CA LEU A 692 13.42 3.68 -3.67
C LEU A 692 14.89 3.23 -3.68
N GLU A 693 15.80 4.17 -4.01
CA GLU A 693 17.25 3.93 -3.99
C GLU A 693 18.00 5.25 -3.87
N PHE A 694 19.12 5.25 -3.12
CA PHE A 694 19.89 6.44 -2.78
C PHE A 694 21.39 6.17 -2.86
N ASP A 695 22.17 7.21 -3.15
CA ASP A 695 23.61 7.09 -3.22
C ASP A 695 24.24 6.86 -1.83
N GLY A 696 23.71 7.51 -0.79
CA GLY A 696 24.10 7.33 0.60
C GLY A 696 22.91 6.95 1.47
N VAL A 697 23.02 5.87 2.23
CA VAL A 697 21.97 5.39 3.13
C VAL A 697 22.49 5.24 4.55
N PHE A 698 21.78 5.81 5.50
CA PHE A 698 21.96 5.61 6.94
C PHE A 698 20.83 4.73 7.47
N ILE A 699 21.17 3.62 8.13
CA ILE A 699 20.22 2.78 8.85
C ILE A 699 20.50 2.97 10.33
N THR A 700 19.56 3.58 11.06
CA THR A 700 19.74 3.99 12.45
C THR A 700 18.91 3.14 13.40
N GLY A 701 19.33 3.07 14.67
CA GLY A 701 18.61 2.34 15.71
C GLY A 701 18.72 0.82 15.53
N MET A 702 19.88 0.34 15.13
CA MET A 702 20.20 -1.09 15.01
C MET A 702 20.37 -1.72 16.39
N GLU A 703 19.24 -1.88 17.10
CA GLU A 703 19.19 -2.26 18.51
C GLU A 703 18.16 -3.37 18.73
N GLU A 704 18.47 -4.33 19.62
CA GLU A 704 17.52 -5.37 20.01
C GLU A 704 16.24 -4.78 20.61
N GLY A 705 15.10 -5.24 20.13
CA GLY A 705 13.79 -4.71 20.50
C GLY A 705 13.33 -3.50 19.70
N LEU A 706 14.22 -2.86 18.92
CA LEU A 706 13.89 -1.79 18.00
C LEU A 706 14.05 -2.23 16.53
N PHE A 707 15.20 -2.79 16.16
CA PHE A 707 15.44 -3.40 14.86
C PHE A 707 16.41 -4.58 15.00
N PRO A 708 15.91 -5.84 15.14
CA PRO A 708 14.51 -6.30 14.99
C PRO A 708 13.57 -5.80 16.08
N HIS A 709 12.30 -5.63 15.73
CA HIS A 709 11.27 -5.13 16.63
C HIS A 709 10.87 -6.17 17.68
N GLU A 710 10.64 -5.76 18.94
CA GLU A 710 10.37 -6.66 20.08
C GLU A 710 9.19 -7.62 19.81
N ASN A 711 8.11 -7.16 19.17
CA ASN A 711 6.94 -7.99 18.88
C ASN A 711 7.23 -9.10 17.85
N SER A 712 8.23 -8.91 17.00
CA SER A 712 8.60 -9.86 15.95
C SER A 712 9.63 -10.89 16.42
N MET A 713 10.25 -10.69 17.61
CA MET A 713 11.32 -11.57 18.10
C MET A 713 10.80 -12.87 18.74
N THR A 714 9.52 -12.92 19.11
CA THR A 714 8.90 -14.08 19.76
C THR A 714 8.50 -15.18 18.77
N ASP A 715 8.39 -14.84 17.50
CA ASP A 715 8.01 -15.71 16.41
C ASP A 715 9.14 -15.83 15.38
N ARG A 716 9.38 -17.05 14.90
CA ARG A 716 10.39 -17.31 13.87
C ARG A 716 10.06 -16.59 12.56
N ASP A 717 8.81 -16.64 12.15
CA ASP A 717 8.37 -16.00 10.90
C ASP A 717 8.46 -14.47 11.01
N GLY A 718 8.19 -13.90 12.20
CA GLY A 718 8.36 -12.49 12.49
C GLY A 718 9.82 -12.04 12.41
N LEU A 719 10.77 -12.82 12.96
CA LEU A 719 12.20 -12.53 12.84
C LEU A 719 12.69 -12.65 11.39
N GLU A 720 12.19 -13.61 10.63
CA GLU A 720 12.51 -13.72 9.20
C GLU A 720 11.97 -12.52 8.39
N GLU A 721 10.81 -11.96 8.76
CA GLU A 721 10.28 -10.74 8.16
C GLU A 721 11.14 -9.51 8.51
N GLU A 722 11.56 -9.35 9.77
CA GLU A 722 12.49 -8.27 10.17
C GLU A 722 13.83 -8.37 9.43
N ARG A 723 14.31 -9.59 9.18
CA ARG A 723 15.53 -9.80 8.39
C ARG A 723 15.31 -9.42 6.91
N ARG A 724 14.15 -9.72 6.32
CA ARG A 724 13.79 -9.20 4.98
C ARG A 724 13.69 -7.69 4.98
N LEU A 725 13.18 -7.10 6.05
CA LEU A 725 13.11 -5.65 6.19
C LEU A 725 14.53 -5.03 6.23
N MET A 726 15.46 -5.63 6.97
CA MET A 726 16.87 -5.19 6.98
C MET A 726 17.54 -5.40 5.62
N TYR A 727 17.28 -6.51 4.93
CA TYR A 727 17.74 -6.75 3.56
C TYR A 727 17.22 -5.66 2.60
N VAL A 728 15.94 -5.28 2.73
CA VAL A 728 15.40 -4.15 1.97
C VAL A 728 16.18 -2.88 2.29
N ALA A 729 16.43 -2.56 3.57
CA ALA A 729 17.15 -1.35 3.95
C ALA A 729 18.56 -1.29 3.35
N ILE A 730 19.35 -2.36 3.47
CA ILE A 730 20.70 -2.46 2.92
C ILE A 730 20.68 -2.25 1.39
N THR A 731 19.76 -2.91 0.70
CA THR A 731 19.68 -2.87 -0.78
C THR A 731 19.14 -1.55 -1.34
N ARG A 732 18.83 -0.55 -0.45
CA ARG A 732 18.51 0.83 -0.92
C ARG A 732 19.76 1.63 -1.25
N ALA A 733 20.91 1.26 -0.69
CA ALA A 733 22.17 1.95 -0.92
C ALA A 733 22.77 1.61 -2.28
N ARG A 734 23.20 2.65 -3.02
CA ARG A 734 23.97 2.49 -4.26
C ARG A 734 25.47 2.49 -4.00
N LYS A 735 25.97 3.52 -3.27
CA LYS A 735 27.40 3.79 -3.13
C LYS A 735 27.90 3.65 -1.70
N ARG A 736 27.17 4.17 -0.72
CA ARG A 736 27.61 4.18 0.68
C ARG A 736 26.49 3.75 1.62
N LEU A 737 26.85 2.89 2.56
CA LEU A 737 25.96 2.38 3.59
C LEU A 737 26.57 2.66 4.98
N TYR A 738 25.76 3.21 5.86
CA TYR A 738 26.06 3.51 7.25
C TYR A 738 25.07 2.76 8.13
N LEU A 739 25.56 2.06 9.14
CA LEU A 739 24.76 1.41 10.17
C LEU A 739 25.07 2.05 11.50
N SER A 740 24.09 2.40 12.29
CA SER A 740 24.30 2.98 13.60
C SER A 740 23.39 2.43 14.68
N HIS A 741 23.88 2.42 15.90
CA HIS A 741 23.14 2.11 17.11
C HIS A 741 23.58 2.98 18.27
N SER A 742 22.71 3.17 19.26
CA SER A 742 23.04 3.94 20.46
C SER A 742 22.97 3.06 21.71
N GLN A 743 23.89 3.33 22.68
CA GLN A 743 23.88 2.64 23.97
C GLN A 743 22.66 3.02 24.82
N THR A 744 22.20 4.26 24.66
CA THR A 744 20.99 4.76 25.33
C THR A 744 20.11 5.51 24.34
N ARG A 745 18.78 5.30 24.43
CA ARG A 745 17.79 5.99 23.62
C ARG A 745 16.56 6.37 24.43
N MET A 746 16.04 7.56 24.18
CA MET A 746 14.78 8.00 24.75
C MET A 746 13.61 7.63 23.82
N LEU A 747 12.77 6.70 24.22
CA LEU A 747 11.56 6.30 23.50
C LEU A 747 10.36 6.44 24.43
N HIS A 748 9.30 7.13 23.97
CA HIS A 748 8.05 7.35 24.71
C HIS A 748 8.26 7.93 26.13
N GLY A 749 9.26 8.83 26.28
CA GLY A 749 9.56 9.49 27.57
C GLY A 749 10.36 8.64 28.55
N GLN A 750 10.86 7.47 28.16
CA GLN A 750 11.71 6.62 28.99
C GLN A 750 13.08 6.41 28.35
N THR A 751 14.15 6.55 29.15
CA THR A 751 15.51 6.19 28.70
C THR A 751 15.68 4.68 28.79
N ARG A 752 15.98 4.06 27.64
CA ARG A 752 16.30 2.62 27.54
C ARG A 752 17.79 2.45 27.32
N TYR A 753 18.37 1.43 27.95
CA TYR A 753 19.71 0.94 27.66
C TYR A 753 19.59 -0.15 26.61
N ASN A 754 20.28 0.02 25.50
CA ASN A 754 20.09 -0.83 24.33
C ASN A 754 21.26 -1.80 24.16
N LEU A 755 20.93 -3.00 23.67
CA LEU A 755 21.89 -3.95 23.15
C LEU A 755 21.98 -3.77 21.62
N LYS A 756 23.18 -3.91 21.06
CA LYS A 756 23.34 -3.90 19.60
C LYS A 756 22.49 -4.99 18.96
N SER A 757 21.92 -4.71 17.79
CA SER A 757 21.13 -5.67 17.02
C SER A 757 21.92 -6.93 16.68
N ARG A 758 21.27 -8.10 16.79
CA ARG A 758 21.82 -9.39 16.33
C ARG A 758 22.21 -9.39 14.85
N PHE A 759 21.58 -8.54 14.06
CA PHE A 759 21.90 -8.44 12.63
C PHE A 759 23.36 -8.07 12.36
N PHE A 760 24.06 -7.41 13.29
CA PHE A 760 25.49 -7.18 13.15
C PHE A 760 26.33 -8.46 13.16
N GLU A 761 25.85 -9.52 13.80
CA GLU A 761 26.52 -10.84 13.85
C GLU A 761 26.23 -11.67 12.58
N GLU A 762 25.19 -11.28 11.83
CA GLU A 762 24.80 -11.91 10.57
C GLU A 762 25.45 -11.25 9.34
N LEU A 763 26.22 -10.17 9.53
CA LEU A 763 26.96 -9.47 8.46
C LEU A 763 28.41 -9.92 8.39
N PRO A 764 29.03 -10.02 7.19
CA PRO A 764 30.42 -10.40 7.04
C PRO A 764 31.35 -9.32 7.62
N GLU A 765 32.24 -9.69 8.52
CA GLU A 765 33.12 -8.75 9.21
C GLU A 765 34.07 -8.02 8.24
N GLU A 766 34.49 -8.68 7.17
CA GLU A 766 35.32 -8.13 6.10
C GLU A 766 34.65 -7.00 5.32
N CYS A 767 33.33 -6.97 5.27
CA CYS A 767 32.54 -5.90 4.64
C CYS A 767 32.34 -4.70 5.55
N LEU A 768 32.62 -4.81 6.87
CA LEU A 768 32.32 -3.79 7.88
C LEU A 768 33.56 -2.97 8.25
N LYS A 769 33.38 -1.66 8.38
CA LYS A 769 34.34 -0.71 8.94
C LYS A 769 33.76 -0.03 10.17
N TRP A 770 34.20 -0.49 11.34
CA TRP A 770 33.81 0.13 12.60
C TRP A 770 34.51 1.48 12.77
N LEU A 771 33.74 2.54 12.99
CA LEU A 771 34.25 3.90 13.21
C LEU A 771 34.51 4.17 14.69
N THR A 772 33.78 3.51 15.58
CA THR A 772 34.01 3.56 17.05
C THR A 772 34.93 2.41 17.43
N PRO A 773 35.98 2.67 18.24
CA PRO A 773 36.90 1.62 18.67
C PRO A 773 36.16 0.54 19.45
N ARG A 774 36.28 -0.71 19.03
CA ARG A 774 35.74 -1.85 19.76
C ARG A 774 36.51 -1.97 21.08
N HIS A 775 35.88 -1.72 22.23
CA HIS A 775 36.42 -2.12 23.49
C HIS A 775 36.35 -3.65 23.58
N PRO A 776 37.48 -4.37 23.75
CA PRO A 776 37.40 -5.80 23.99
C PRO A 776 36.62 -6.01 25.30
N VAL A 777 35.48 -6.71 25.22
CA VAL A 777 34.76 -7.15 26.42
C VAL A 777 35.71 -8.06 27.19
N ALA A 778 36.28 -7.56 28.27
CA ALA A 778 37.04 -8.37 29.19
C ALA A 778 36.07 -9.37 29.82
N MET A 779 36.13 -10.61 29.40
CA MET A 779 35.43 -11.70 30.07
C MET A 779 35.93 -11.78 31.53
N PRO A 780 35.07 -11.68 32.54
CA PRO A 780 35.45 -11.97 33.90
C PRO A 780 35.50 -13.48 34.10
N GLY A 781 36.66 -14.09 34.03
CA GLY A 781 36.74 -15.51 34.35
C GLY A 781 37.98 -16.23 33.82
N GLY A 782 39.12 -16.06 34.49
CA GLY A 782 40.32 -16.86 34.24
C GLY A 782 41.32 -16.63 35.33
N LEU A 783 41.19 -17.40 36.44
CA LEU A 783 42.25 -17.53 37.44
C LEU A 783 43.48 -18.19 36.82
N GLY A 784 44.63 -17.60 37.05
CA GLY A 784 45.85 -18.33 37.15
C GLY A 784 46.91 -18.05 36.12
N SER A 785 47.91 -17.37 36.44
CA SER A 785 49.33 -17.81 36.58
C SER A 785 50.30 -16.63 36.61
N MET A 786 51.04 -16.53 37.66
CA MET A 786 52.19 -15.66 37.88
C MET A 786 53.30 -15.89 36.84
N GLY A 787 54.02 -14.88 36.47
CA GLY A 787 55.31 -15.03 35.81
C GLY A 787 55.85 -13.77 35.17
N GLY A 788 56.58 -13.04 35.87
CA GLY A 788 57.65 -12.15 35.89
C GLY A 788 58.30 -11.60 34.58
N ALA A 789 58.83 -10.43 34.77
CA ALA A 789 60.03 -9.84 34.19
C ALA A 789 59.85 -8.58 33.33
N SER A 790 60.13 -7.52 33.99
CA SER A 790 60.77 -6.23 33.61
C SER A 790 61.54 -6.16 32.30
N ARG A 791 61.38 -5.02 31.63
CA ARG A 791 62.43 -4.09 31.10
C ARG A 791 61.71 -3.17 30.13
N GLY A 792 61.65 -1.97 30.33
CA GLY A 792 62.27 -0.74 30.28
C GLY A 792 62.90 -0.39 28.95
N TRP A 793 62.34 0.62 28.28
CA TRP A 793 63.16 1.57 27.54
C TRP A 793 62.43 2.92 27.33
N SER A 794 63.18 3.93 27.66
CA SER A 794 63.01 5.36 27.55
C SER A 794 63.20 5.88 26.12
N GLY A 795 62.60 7.02 25.83
CA GLY A 795 63.21 7.91 24.85
C GLY A 795 62.26 8.74 23.98
N ALA A 796 62.14 9.98 24.39
CA ALA A 796 62.34 11.25 23.67
C ALA A 796 61.22 11.75 22.71
N SER A 797 60.46 12.70 23.15
CA SER A 797 60.40 14.16 22.87
C SER A 797 60.46 14.66 21.44
N SER A 798 59.46 15.39 21.06
CA SER A 798 59.36 16.74 20.44
C SER A 798 57.90 16.94 20.04
N GLY A 799 57.16 17.88 20.50
CA GLY A 799 57.31 19.31 20.62
C GLY A 799 56.69 19.99 19.39
N TYR A 800 55.42 20.41 19.47
CA TYR A 800 55.02 21.71 18.93
C TYR A 800 53.74 22.21 19.64
N ALA A 801 53.77 23.45 20.01
CA ALA A 801 52.85 24.22 20.78
C ALA A 801 51.68 24.77 19.94
N GLY A 802 50.56 25.04 20.58
CA GLY A 802 49.53 25.93 20.05
C GLY A 802 48.27 25.96 20.92
N GLN A 803 48.29 26.87 21.90
CA GLN A 803 47.19 27.68 22.47
C GLN A 803 45.81 27.03 22.54
N GLY A 804 45.19 26.68 23.65
CA GLY A 804 44.98 27.44 24.87
C GLY A 804 43.64 28.16 24.86
N PHE A 805 42.53 27.52 25.33
CA PHE A 805 41.44 28.22 26.01
C PHE A 805 41.01 27.38 27.22
N SER A 806 41.24 27.97 28.38
CA SER A 806 40.90 27.50 29.69
C SER A 806 39.43 27.67 30.00
N ALA A 807 38.80 26.63 30.54
CA ALA A 807 37.67 26.78 31.45
C ALA A 807 37.89 25.87 32.64
N ASP A 808 38.69 26.38 33.58
CA ASP A 808 38.71 25.96 34.97
C ASP A 808 37.42 26.41 35.65
N ARG A 809 36.86 25.52 36.35
CA ARG A 809 36.37 25.60 37.75
C ARG A 809 35.23 24.55 37.95
N TYR A 810 35.52 23.49 38.59
CA TYR A 810 35.21 23.09 39.94
C TYR A 810 35.63 21.61 40.14
N MET A 811 36.81 21.46 40.67
CA MET A 811 37.24 20.27 41.38
C MET A 811 37.62 20.71 42.80
N ALA A 812 36.93 20.16 43.76
CA ALA A 812 37.44 20.09 45.14
C ALA A 812 37.00 18.74 45.71
N SER A 813 37.92 17.80 45.75
CA SER A 813 37.91 16.72 46.75
C SER A 813 38.45 17.28 48.04
N PRO A 814 37.99 16.75 49.20
CA PRO A 814 38.96 16.08 50.04
C PRO A 814 38.46 14.74 50.62
N SER A 815 39.45 13.90 50.76
CA SER A 815 39.52 12.65 51.52
C SER A 815 39.03 12.74 52.97
N GLY A 816 38.40 11.63 53.46
CA GLY A 816 38.57 11.26 54.83
C GLY A 816 37.40 10.58 55.51
N ARG A 817 37.60 9.28 55.79
CA ARG A 817 37.09 8.48 56.92
C ARG A 817 35.60 8.20 57.10
N THR A 818 35.29 6.93 56.89
CA THR A 818 34.39 6.03 57.67
C THR A 818 33.69 6.56 58.90
N GLU A 819 32.41 6.62 58.86
CA GLU A 819 31.53 6.25 59.97
C GLU A 819 30.18 5.73 59.44
N LYS A 820 29.76 4.60 60.03
CA LYS A 820 28.45 4.00 59.80
C LYS A 820 27.39 4.95 60.33
N GLU A 821 26.64 5.60 59.46
CA GLU A 821 25.43 6.28 59.87
C GLU A 821 24.17 5.50 59.44
N VAL A 822 23.36 5.24 60.43
CA VAL A 822 22.08 4.61 60.36
C VAL A 822 21.16 5.50 59.53
N VAL A 823 20.74 4.99 58.39
CA VAL A 823 19.75 5.65 57.53
C VAL A 823 18.44 5.70 58.30
N ARG A 824 18.06 6.85 58.81
CA ARG A 824 16.69 7.18 59.19
C ARG A 824 15.85 7.22 57.91
N LYS A 825 14.90 6.33 57.81
CA LYS A 825 13.84 6.39 56.80
C LYS A 825 13.03 7.66 57.07
N ASP A 826 13.17 8.65 56.22
CA ASP A 826 12.23 9.78 56.16
C ASP A 826 10.83 9.22 55.77
N GLU A 827 9.86 9.51 56.61
CA GLU A 827 8.45 9.18 56.33
C GLU A 827 7.98 10.01 55.14
N PRO A 828 7.34 9.38 54.15
CA PRO A 828 6.86 10.10 52.99
C PRO A 828 5.75 11.08 53.38
N ALA A 829 5.77 12.27 52.80
CA ALA A 829 4.88 13.41 53.11
C ALA A 829 3.38 13.17 52.83
N HIS A 830 2.97 11.98 52.33
CA HIS A 830 1.59 11.60 52.02
C HIS A 830 0.97 10.59 52.99
N GLY A 831 1.63 10.20 54.04
CA GLY A 831 1.08 9.39 55.16
C GLY A 831 0.64 7.95 54.80
N LEU A 832 0.92 7.45 53.61
CA LEU A 832 0.60 6.07 53.20
C LEU A 832 1.76 5.12 53.46
N LYS A 833 1.44 3.88 53.86
CA LYS A 833 2.44 2.81 54.13
C LYS A 833 2.22 1.62 53.20
N VAL A 834 3.30 0.94 52.83
CA VAL A 834 3.22 -0.31 52.09
C VAL A 834 2.44 -1.34 52.91
N LYS A 835 1.57 -2.09 52.29
CA LYS A 835 0.55 -3.02 52.83
C LYS A 835 -0.63 -2.35 53.51
N GLN A 836 -0.77 -1.02 53.47
CA GLN A 836 -1.93 -0.30 53.97
C GLN A 836 -3.12 -0.49 53.04
N LYS A 837 -4.30 -0.67 53.59
CA LYS A 837 -5.54 -0.63 52.81
C LYS A 837 -5.95 0.81 52.55
N VAL A 838 -6.35 1.08 51.30
CA VAL A 838 -6.81 2.38 50.83
C VAL A 838 -8.08 2.24 50.03
N PHE A 839 -8.91 3.26 50.06
CA PHE A 839 -10.12 3.33 49.24
C PHE A 839 -9.94 4.40 48.16
N HIS A 840 -10.26 4.03 46.92
CA HIS A 840 -10.28 4.93 45.76
C HIS A 840 -11.68 4.98 45.18
N ALA A 841 -12.21 6.20 44.92
CA ALA A 841 -13.60 6.41 44.50
C ALA A 841 -14.02 5.60 43.27
N LYS A 842 -13.11 5.38 42.32
CA LYS A 842 -13.38 4.63 41.07
C LYS A 842 -13.06 3.12 41.17
N PHE A 843 -12.09 2.71 41.98
CA PHE A 843 -11.58 1.33 42.00
C PHE A 843 -11.93 0.57 43.30
N GLY A 844 -12.55 1.24 44.28
CA GLY A 844 -12.90 0.62 45.58
C GLY A 844 -11.73 0.43 46.50
N GLU A 845 -11.84 -0.57 47.40
CA GLU A 845 -10.76 -0.90 48.34
C GLU A 845 -9.59 -1.60 47.63
N GLY A 846 -8.38 -1.19 47.96
CA GLY A 846 -7.13 -1.78 47.48
C GLY A 846 -6.04 -1.79 48.52
N THR A 847 -4.98 -2.58 48.28
CA THR A 847 -3.83 -2.67 49.18
C THR A 847 -2.60 -2.09 48.48
N VAL A 848 -1.90 -1.15 49.12
CA VAL A 848 -0.66 -0.55 48.63
C VAL A 848 0.46 -1.60 48.61
N LEU A 849 1.02 -1.86 47.42
CA LEU A 849 2.11 -2.81 47.22
C LEU A 849 3.48 -2.13 47.30
N THR A 850 3.64 -1.02 46.60
CA THR A 850 4.88 -0.26 46.56
C THR A 850 4.58 1.25 46.52
N LEU A 851 5.52 2.05 47.02
CA LEU A 851 5.50 3.51 46.95
C LEU A 851 6.81 3.94 46.30
N GLU A 852 6.75 4.82 45.30
CA GLU A 852 7.88 5.37 44.57
C GLU A 852 7.77 6.88 44.45
N GLY A 853 8.91 7.57 44.49
CA GLY A 853 8.96 9.03 44.36
C GLY A 853 8.70 9.79 45.66
N ALA A 854 8.89 11.10 45.64
CA ALA A 854 8.63 12.02 46.76
C ALA A 854 7.97 13.31 46.22
N GLY A 855 7.15 13.99 47.04
CA GLY A 855 6.45 15.22 46.65
C GLY A 855 5.40 14.98 45.58
N ASP A 856 5.33 15.86 44.57
CA ASP A 856 4.31 15.84 43.51
C ASP A 856 4.46 14.67 42.52
N ASP A 857 5.63 14.05 42.44
CA ASP A 857 5.92 12.88 41.61
C ASP A 857 5.72 11.54 42.33
N ALA A 858 5.24 11.56 43.54
CA ALA A 858 4.98 10.34 44.33
C ALA A 858 3.88 9.46 43.70
N ARG A 859 4.15 8.15 43.54
CA ARG A 859 3.24 7.16 42.99
C ARG A 859 3.09 5.97 43.93
N ALA A 860 1.89 5.40 43.95
CA ALA A 860 1.59 4.17 44.67
C ALA A 860 1.15 3.09 43.73
N GLN A 861 1.70 1.89 43.85
CA GLN A 861 1.19 0.69 43.21
C GLN A 861 0.18 0.04 44.17
N ILE A 862 -1.07 -0.08 43.75
CA ILE A 862 -2.16 -0.55 44.58
C ILE A 862 -2.85 -1.73 43.89
N ASN A 863 -3.05 -2.81 44.62
CA ASN A 863 -3.82 -3.97 44.13
C ASN A 863 -5.27 -3.83 44.57
N PHE A 864 -6.17 -3.69 43.60
CA PHE A 864 -7.61 -3.66 43.79
C PHE A 864 -8.21 -5.03 43.45
N PRO A 865 -8.90 -5.74 44.38
CA PRO A 865 -9.37 -7.11 44.16
C PRO A 865 -10.25 -7.30 42.92
N ARG A 866 -10.98 -6.26 42.48
CA ARG A 866 -11.89 -6.29 41.30
C ARG A 866 -11.27 -5.69 40.04
N HIS A 867 -10.14 -4.96 40.14
CA HIS A 867 -9.57 -4.18 39.03
C HIS A 867 -8.07 -4.44 38.78
N GLY A 868 -7.47 -5.39 39.53
CA GLY A 868 -6.05 -5.72 39.44
C GLY A 868 -5.13 -4.61 39.97
N THR A 869 -3.85 -4.75 39.69
CA THR A 869 -2.81 -3.82 40.15
C THR A 869 -2.74 -2.57 39.26
N LYS A 870 -2.78 -1.39 39.91
CA LYS A 870 -2.72 -0.09 39.24
C LYS A 870 -1.66 0.82 39.87
N TRP A 871 -0.95 1.57 39.05
CA TRP A 871 -0.11 2.68 39.46
C TRP A 871 -0.92 3.96 39.50
N LEU A 872 -0.92 4.64 40.65
CA LEU A 872 -1.64 5.91 40.84
C LEU A 872 -0.69 6.99 41.33
N ALA A 873 -0.69 8.17 40.66
CA ALA A 873 0.02 9.35 41.13
C ALA A 873 -0.69 9.91 42.38
N LEU A 874 0.03 10.09 43.47
CA LEU A 874 -0.57 10.48 44.76
C LEU A 874 -1.00 11.93 44.79
N SER A 875 -0.46 12.77 43.92
CA SER A 875 -0.90 14.17 43.74
C SER A 875 -2.31 14.31 43.17
N VAL A 876 -2.79 13.29 42.42
CA VAL A 876 -4.07 13.32 41.71
C VAL A 876 -5.05 12.29 42.28
N ALA A 877 -4.57 11.14 42.73
CA ALA A 877 -5.39 10.07 43.26
C ALA A 877 -5.86 10.39 44.69
N LYS A 878 -7.15 10.69 44.85
CA LYS A 878 -7.79 10.86 46.16
C LYS A 878 -7.92 9.50 46.86
N LEU A 879 -6.86 9.07 47.56
CA LEU A 879 -6.81 7.84 48.31
C LEU A 879 -7.17 8.12 49.80
N THR A 880 -8.16 7.43 50.33
CA THR A 880 -8.52 7.49 51.75
C THR A 880 -8.02 6.23 52.45
N PRO A 881 -7.15 6.32 53.44
CA PRO A 881 -6.75 5.16 54.24
C PRO A 881 -7.97 4.48 54.88
N VAL A 882 -8.05 3.17 54.75
CA VAL A 882 -9.07 2.35 55.42
C VAL A 882 -8.44 1.82 56.71
N PRO A 883 -9.11 2.03 57.88
CA PRO A 883 -8.55 1.63 59.19
C PRO A 883 -8.27 0.12 59.31
#